data_1ec014a1b5c7c0c35d620a47355dee54
#
_entry.id   1ec014a1b5c7c0c35d620a47355dee54
#
_cell.length_a   1.000
_cell.length_b   1.000
_cell.length_c   1.000
_cell.angle_alpha   90.00
_cell.angle_beta   90.00
_cell.angle_gamma   90.00
#
_symmetry.space_group_name_H-M   'P 1'
#
loop_
_entity.id
_entity.type
_entity.pdbx_description
1 polymer ?
#
loop_
_entity_poly.entity_id
_entity_poly.type
_entity_poly.pdbx_seq_one_letter_code
_entity_poly.pdbx_strand_id
1 'polypeptide(L)'
;MKKDKITFRQTAVVAAMMMSMIAYGQTDTLSKDTALWYNQTQQLDEVVIKSSLPKTRAKGNAMRTTVAGTILEKAGTVSDALARIPSLEADYDGAVKVTGRGDVEVYINGRRVQDTKELTRLRSDQVQHVDVVQNPGARYAASTKAVVRITLKKTQGEGLSFQNSMQYMYQYGGTLNDNFVANYRTRGLDITASLWAGRYGHNRSLQKNILTYYAGSNFIEGVSEQDTKITWKGWAPQLQINYMADENHSFGAFYKYDRLPTKDHSGWLNTDNYENGLFTERSESDIWTDESSRKYIFNVYYNGKVGQLGIDLNIDGLFDDTKAPNETKETNTDAEGLVSRRAIKSNTDNGNNFWASKLILNYPVWKGNLSLGGEYSYNHRTDAYDFSASETVPVKATDTEINEKSASAFVEYGRQFGKLFAQVGLRYEHLKTDYYKFGTHEDEVCRDYGDWFPTASLSMPLGNVQLSLSYRRDIERPNYSNLSSYTVYINRYTYQSGNPYLKPMYIHSLVLNCAYKWMNMTVNYSRINDAPTMSTEPYPGYDDPLVSLIRPINTRDDYNQLLLHVALRPVIGCWHPYWSAYVIFRDYKSPCADGSTITLNHPYASFAWQNDIELPRHWRLSLMAQWLPKGDTNNFRITRSVFNSFVGVQRDISLRSLGSLTADLRCYDPFETAKDEGIIFGIRELTSKNPARRTFMLNLTWKFNEARSKYRGSGAGEKQKARM
;
A
#
# COMPACT_ATOMS: atom_id res chain seq x y z
N MET A 1 3.47 -22.47 -32.41
CA MET A 1 2.05 -22.84 -32.18
C MET A 1 1.87 -24.22 -31.55
N LYS A 2 2.58 -24.60 -30.50
CA LYS A 2 2.43 -25.90 -29.81
C LYS A 2 2.63 -25.88 -28.28
N LYS A 3 2.72 -24.70 -27.64
CA LYS A 3 2.90 -24.56 -26.18
C LYS A 3 1.65 -24.15 -25.38
N ASP A 4 0.58 -23.72 -26.04
CA ASP A 4 -0.61 -23.18 -25.33
C ASP A 4 -1.63 -24.23 -24.89
N LYS A 5 -1.49 -25.48 -25.35
CA LYS A 5 -2.43 -26.56 -24.98
C LYS A 5 -2.21 -27.18 -23.59
N ILE A 6 -1.05 -26.95 -22.96
CA ILE A 6 -0.73 -27.58 -21.67
C ILE A 6 -1.34 -26.76 -20.50
N THR A 7 -1.44 -25.42 -20.62
CA THR A 7 -1.98 -24.54 -19.60
C THR A 7 -3.49 -24.71 -19.41
N PHE A 8 -4.23 -24.90 -20.48
CA PHE A 8 -5.68 -25.10 -20.42
C PHE A 8 -6.09 -26.44 -19.77
N ARG A 9 -5.27 -27.50 -19.96
CA ARG A 9 -5.51 -28.81 -19.32
C ARG A 9 -5.26 -28.76 -17.79
N GLN A 10 -4.29 -28.00 -17.30
CA GLN A 10 -4.02 -27.92 -15.86
C GLN A 10 -5.09 -27.12 -15.13
N THR A 11 -5.63 -26.05 -15.72
CA THR A 11 -6.76 -25.29 -15.16
C THR A 11 -8.05 -26.10 -15.15
N ALA A 12 -8.28 -26.93 -16.18
CA ALA A 12 -9.44 -27.83 -16.25
C ALA A 12 -9.35 -28.98 -15.23
N VAL A 13 -8.16 -29.43 -14.87
CA VAL A 13 -7.94 -30.50 -13.87
C VAL A 13 -8.23 -29.98 -12.46
N VAL A 14 -7.84 -28.75 -12.13
CA VAL A 14 -8.17 -28.13 -10.82
C VAL A 14 -9.67 -27.87 -10.70
N ALA A 15 -10.32 -27.38 -11.74
CA ALA A 15 -11.77 -27.21 -11.77
C ALA A 15 -12.53 -28.56 -11.72
N ALA A 16 -12.00 -29.61 -12.36
CA ALA A 16 -12.56 -30.96 -12.32
C ALA A 16 -12.35 -31.64 -10.96
N MET A 17 -11.23 -31.38 -10.27
CA MET A 17 -11.03 -31.87 -8.89
C MET A 17 -11.98 -31.20 -7.88
N MET A 18 -12.31 -29.92 -8.05
CA MET A 18 -13.33 -29.27 -7.24
C MET A 18 -14.74 -29.78 -7.52
N MET A 19 -15.07 -30.13 -8.77
CA MET A 19 -16.36 -30.74 -9.14
C MET A 19 -16.47 -32.21 -8.71
N SER A 20 -15.38 -32.96 -8.67
CA SER A 20 -15.38 -34.35 -8.22
C SER A 20 -15.56 -34.52 -6.72
N MET A 21 -15.16 -33.53 -5.90
CA MET A 21 -15.47 -33.53 -4.47
C MET A 21 -16.97 -33.27 -4.17
N ILE A 22 -17.71 -32.67 -5.08
CA ILE A 22 -19.15 -32.44 -4.98
C ILE A 22 -19.96 -33.71 -5.35
N ALA A 23 -19.41 -34.61 -6.15
CA ALA A 23 -20.12 -35.79 -6.66
C ALA A 23 -20.07 -37.04 -5.77
N TYR A 24 -19.19 -37.08 -4.74
CA TYR A 24 -19.06 -38.25 -3.85
C TYR A 24 -19.88 -38.17 -2.53
N GLY A 25 -20.76 -37.16 -2.38
CA GLY A 25 -21.60 -36.96 -1.21
C GLY A 25 -23.03 -37.48 -1.27
N GLN A 26 -23.38 -38.32 -2.22
CA GLN A 26 -24.73 -38.89 -2.31
C GLN A 26 -24.72 -40.41 -2.33
N THR A 27 -24.67 -41.01 -1.18
CA THR A 27 -25.42 -42.24 -0.82
C THR A 27 -25.20 -42.53 0.66
N ASP A 28 -26.14 -42.12 1.51
CA ASP A 28 -26.52 -42.90 2.68
C ASP A 28 -27.97 -42.62 3.06
N THR A 29 -28.70 -43.69 3.18
CA THR A 29 -30.12 -43.76 3.47
C THR A 29 -30.43 -43.26 4.88
N LEU A 30 -31.08 -42.12 4.99
CA LEU A 30 -31.65 -41.61 6.24
C LEU A 30 -32.87 -42.44 6.69
N SER A 31 -32.83 -42.91 7.90
CA SER A 31 -33.93 -43.62 8.54
C SER A 31 -35.17 -42.74 8.74
N LYS A 32 -36.38 -43.37 8.70
CA LYS A 32 -37.68 -42.69 8.67
C LYS A 32 -38.05 -41.85 9.91
N ASP A 33 -37.24 -41.84 10.97
CA ASP A 33 -37.59 -41.14 12.22
C ASP A 33 -37.11 -39.70 12.32
N THR A 34 -36.29 -39.23 11.41
CA THR A 34 -35.84 -37.81 11.37
C THR A 34 -36.72 -36.89 10.53
N ALA A 35 -37.72 -37.41 9.84
CA ALA A 35 -38.59 -36.64 8.93
C ALA A 35 -39.65 -35.75 9.62
N LEU A 36 -39.91 -35.93 10.93
CA LEU A 36 -40.93 -35.18 11.64
C LEU A 36 -40.50 -33.81 12.17
N TRP A 37 -39.20 -33.53 12.25
CA TRP A 37 -38.65 -32.22 12.68
C TRP A 37 -38.35 -31.25 11.51
N TYR A 38 -38.42 -31.72 10.28
CA TYR A 38 -38.06 -30.93 9.09
C TYR A 38 -39.22 -30.21 8.40
N ASN A 39 -40.48 -30.47 8.82
CA ASN A 39 -41.70 -29.92 8.19
C ASN A 39 -42.29 -28.69 8.90
N GLN A 40 -41.58 -28.05 9.83
CA GLN A 40 -41.89 -26.70 10.26
C GLN A 40 -40.88 -25.68 9.71
N THR A 41 -40.68 -25.66 8.42
CA THR A 41 -40.24 -24.46 7.73
C THR A 41 -41.41 -23.50 7.71
N GLN A 42 -41.51 -22.62 8.72
CA GLN A 42 -42.18 -21.35 8.53
C GLN A 42 -41.49 -20.71 7.33
N GLN A 43 -42.18 -20.49 6.22
CA GLN A 43 -41.82 -19.50 5.24
C GLN A 43 -41.74 -18.18 5.98
N LEU A 44 -40.54 -17.81 6.43
CA LEU A 44 -40.27 -16.44 6.79
C LEU A 44 -40.39 -15.67 5.47
N ASP A 45 -41.37 -14.76 5.42
CA ASP A 45 -41.49 -13.78 4.37
C ASP A 45 -40.10 -13.20 4.12
N GLU A 46 -39.74 -13.04 2.87
CA GLU A 46 -38.43 -12.44 2.45
C GLU A 46 -38.28 -11.09 3.15
N VAL A 47 -37.56 -11.08 4.27
CA VAL A 47 -37.20 -9.83 4.94
C VAL A 47 -36.24 -9.10 4.01
N VAL A 48 -36.79 -8.25 3.18
CA VAL A 48 -36.03 -7.28 2.40
C VAL A 48 -35.37 -6.36 3.41
N ILE A 49 -34.15 -6.71 3.83
CA ILE A 49 -33.30 -5.83 4.66
C ILE A 49 -32.95 -4.64 3.77
N LYS A 50 -33.70 -3.56 3.89
CA LYS A 50 -33.35 -2.28 3.26
C LYS A 50 -32.00 -1.86 3.83
N SER A 51 -30.98 -1.92 3.02
CA SER A 51 -29.61 -1.49 3.35
C SER A 51 -29.67 -0.05 3.86
N SER A 52 -29.21 0.18 5.09
CA SER A 52 -29.23 1.52 5.68
C SER A 52 -28.06 2.37 5.18
N LEU A 53 -28.24 3.70 5.24
CA LEU A 53 -27.15 4.64 4.94
C LEU A 53 -25.95 4.40 5.85
N PRO A 54 -24.71 4.30 5.32
CA PRO A 54 -23.51 4.32 6.13
C PRO A 54 -23.42 5.63 6.91
N LYS A 55 -23.49 5.55 8.24
CA LYS A 55 -23.41 6.72 9.13
C LYS A 55 -21.97 6.96 9.53
N THR A 56 -21.48 8.16 9.27
CA THR A 56 -20.17 8.62 9.76
C THR A 56 -20.39 9.55 10.96
N ARG A 57 -19.70 9.28 12.08
CA ARG A 57 -19.80 10.06 13.33
C ARG A 57 -18.41 10.27 13.94
N ALA A 58 -18.22 11.41 14.59
CA ALA A 58 -17.03 11.64 15.41
C ALA A 58 -17.07 10.71 16.64
N LYS A 59 -15.98 9.99 16.89
CA LYS A 59 -15.78 9.16 18.09
C LYS A 59 -14.34 9.30 18.59
N GLY A 60 -14.17 10.06 19.65
CA GLY A 60 -12.82 10.48 20.09
C GLY A 60 -12.14 11.29 18.98
N ASN A 61 -10.92 10.95 18.65
CA ASN A 61 -10.14 11.56 17.57
C ASN A 61 -10.38 10.94 16.18
N ALA A 62 -11.39 10.06 16.04
CA ALA A 62 -11.67 9.34 14.80
C ALA A 62 -13.03 9.73 14.20
N MET A 63 -13.11 9.63 12.87
CA MET A 63 -14.38 9.61 12.14
C MET A 63 -14.78 8.14 11.91
N ARG A 64 -15.80 7.68 12.64
CA ARG A 64 -16.32 6.30 12.58
C ARG A 64 -17.39 6.18 11.52
N THR A 65 -17.18 5.28 10.54
CA THR A 65 -18.19 4.87 9.56
C THR A 65 -18.72 3.47 9.89
N THR A 66 -20.04 3.34 10.04
CA THR A 66 -20.69 2.05 10.24
C THR A 66 -20.75 1.30 8.90
N VAL A 67 -20.33 0.02 8.91
CA VAL A 67 -20.34 -0.87 7.74
C VAL A 67 -21.48 -1.89 7.88
N ALA A 68 -21.61 -2.52 9.04
CA ALA A 68 -22.63 -3.54 9.31
C ALA A 68 -24.06 -2.99 9.10
N GLY A 69 -24.89 -3.74 8.39
CA GLY A 69 -26.27 -3.36 8.03
C GLY A 69 -26.38 -2.26 6.99
N THR A 70 -25.27 -1.89 6.34
CA THR A 70 -25.24 -0.85 5.27
C THR A 70 -24.79 -1.46 3.93
N ILE A 71 -24.88 -0.67 2.86
CA ILE A 71 -24.38 -1.10 1.54
C ILE A 71 -22.88 -1.43 1.54
N LEU A 72 -22.09 -0.83 2.42
CA LEU A 72 -20.66 -1.12 2.53
C LEU A 72 -20.40 -2.57 2.97
N GLU A 73 -21.33 -3.21 3.68
CA GLU A 73 -21.27 -4.63 4.02
C GLU A 73 -21.22 -5.52 2.78
N LYS A 74 -21.82 -5.07 1.70
CA LYS A 74 -21.90 -5.79 0.42
C LYS A 74 -20.87 -5.30 -0.59
N ALA A 75 -19.89 -4.49 -0.21
CA ALA A 75 -18.90 -3.92 -1.14
C ALA A 75 -18.00 -4.96 -1.83
N GLY A 76 -17.93 -6.18 -1.31
CA GLY A 76 -17.07 -7.25 -1.78
C GLY A 76 -15.93 -7.51 -0.79
N THR A 77 -14.77 -6.93 -1.02
CA THR A 77 -13.62 -7.00 -0.11
C THR A 77 -13.62 -5.84 0.88
N VAL A 78 -12.76 -5.94 1.90
CA VAL A 78 -12.52 -4.80 2.81
C VAL A 78 -11.90 -3.63 2.04
N SER A 79 -10.99 -3.87 1.09
CA SER A 79 -10.44 -2.82 0.24
C SER A 79 -11.54 -2.08 -0.53
N ASP A 80 -12.49 -2.81 -1.11
CA ASP A 80 -13.64 -2.20 -1.81
C ASP A 80 -14.53 -1.36 -0.88
N ALA A 81 -14.70 -1.78 0.37
CA ALA A 81 -15.43 -1.01 1.37
C ALA A 81 -14.67 0.26 1.77
N LEU A 82 -13.33 0.15 1.97
CA LEU A 82 -12.47 1.28 2.31
C LEU A 82 -12.43 2.33 1.21
N ALA A 83 -12.39 1.94 -0.07
CA ALA A 83 -12.47 2.85 -1.22
C ALA A 83 -13.73 3.72 -1.22
N ARG A 84 -14.77 3.29 -0.51
CA ARG A 84 -16.05 4.01 -0.37
C ARG A 84 -16.20 4.74 0.97
N ILE A 85 -15.16 4.76 1.81
CA ILE A 85 -15.15 5.52 3.07
C ILE A 85 -14.57 6.90 2.81
N PRO A 86 -15.17 7.99 3.36
CA PRO A 86 -14.66 9.35 3.14
C PRO A 86 -13.20 9.48 3.53
N SER A 87 -12.47 10.25 2.73
CA SER A 87 -11.05 10.55 2.89
C SER A 87 -10.12 9.35 2.70
N LEU A 88 -10.62 8.19 2.25
CA LEU A 88 -9.82 7.04 1.91
C LEU A 88 -9.85 6.79 0.39
N GLU A 89 -8.71 6.37 -0.12
CA GLU A 89 -8.52 5.79 -1.44
C GLU A 89 -7.97 4.38 -1.24
N ALA A 90 -8.53 3.40 -1.93
CA ALA A 90 -8.03 2.04 -1.90
C ALA A 90 -7.99 1.50 -3.33
N ASP A 91 -6.89 0.88 -3.70
CA ASP A 91 -6.73 0.27 -5.01
C ASP A 91 -7.09 -1.23 -5.00
N TYR A 92 -7.05 -1.84 -6.17
CA TYR A 92 -7.37 -3.25 -6.35
C TYR A 92 -6.33 -4.19 -5.73
N ASP A 93 -5.10 -3.70 -5.47
CA ASP A 93 -4.02 -4.45 -4.80
C ASP A 93 -4.11 -4.35 -3.27
N GLY A 94 -5.04 -3.54 -2.75
CA GLY A 94 -5.29 -3.37 -1.32
C GLY A 94 -4.48 -2.25 -0.67
N ALA A 95 -3.68 -1.48 -1.42
CA ALA A 95 -3.04 -0.30 -0.87
C ALA A 95 -4.12 0.74 -0.49
N VAL A 96 -4.02 1.27 0.71
CA VAL A 96 -4.96 2.25 1.27
C VAL A 96 -4.23 3.54 1.58
N LYS A 97 -4.78 4.66 1.12
CA LYS A 97 -4.24 5.99 1.32
C LYS A 97 -5.29 6.92 1.91
N VAL A 98 -4.85 7.91 2.67
CA VAL A 98 -5.70 9.06 2.98
C VAL A 98 -5.48 10.11 1.91
N THR A 99 -6.57 10.57 1.32
CA THR A 99 -6.58 11.58 0.26
C THR A 99 -5.67 12.76 0.60
N GLY A 100 -4.67 12.99 -0.26
CA GLY A 100 -3.69 14.07 -0.15
C GLY A 100 -2.64 13.94 0.96
N ARG A 101 -2.60 12.82 1.70
CA ARG A 101 -1.60 12.56 2.75
C ARG A 101 -0.75 11.31 2.51
N GLY A 102 -1.24 10.38 1.69
CA GLY A 102 -0.53 9.15 1.34
C GLY A 102 -0.89 7.96 2.23
N ASP A 103 0.03 7.01 2.38
CA ASP A 103 -0.21 5.70 2.96
C ASP A 103 -0.66 5.74 4.42
N VAL A 104 -1.54 4.81 4.80
CA VAL A 104 -2.11 4.69 6.13
C VAL A 104 -1.62 3.43 6.84
N GLU A 105 -1.63 3.45 8.16
CA GLU A 105 -1.55 2.24 8.95
C GLU A 105 -2.94 1.66 9.15
N VAL A 106 -3.13 0.42 8.76
CA VAL A 106 -4.40 -0.28 8.92
C VAL A 106 -4.32 -1.24 10.10
N TYR A 107 -5.33 -1.20 10.96
CA TYR A 107 -5.48 -2.10 12.10
C TYR A 107 -6.80 -2.86 12.00
N ILE A 108 -6.78 -4.17 12.16
CA ILE A 108 -7.97 -5.03 12.25
C ILE A 108 -8.07 -5.57 13.67
N ASN A 109 -9.14 -5.19 14.38
CA ASN A 109 -9.36 -5.55 15.80
C ASN A 109 -8.16 -5.23 16.72
N GLY A 110 -7.42 -4.14 16.42
CA GLY A 110 -6.23 -3.71 17.16
C GLY A 110 -4.91 -4.27 16.61
N ARG A 111 -4.93 -5.35 15.83
CA ARG A 111 -3.75 -5.88 15.15
C ARG A 111 -3.42 -5.03 13.91
N ARG A 112 -2.18 -4.62 13.75
CA ARG A 112 -1.71 -3.97 12.53
C ARG A 112 -1.65 -4.95 11.35
N VAL A 113 -2.10 -4.51 10.20
CA VAL A 113 -2.00 -5.21 8.92
C VAL A 113 -0.58 -5.02 8.38
N GLN A 114 0.15 -6.13 8.21
CA GLN A 114 1.53 -6.12 7.72
C GLN A 114 1.60 -6.11 6.19
N ASP A 115 0.63 -6.74 5.55
CA ASP A 115 0.49 -6.82 4.09
C ASP A 115 -0.92 -6.34 3.73
N THR A 116 -1.00 -5.20 3.06
CA THR A 116 -2.29 -4.60 2.66
C THR A 116 -3.10 -5.49 1.73
N LYS A 117 -2.48 -6.44 1.04
CA LYS A 117 -3.18 -7.48 0.28
C LYS A 117 -4.11 -8.34 1.16
N GLU A 118 -3.93 -8.34 2.49
CA GLU A 118 -4.90 -8.93 3.42
C GLU A 118 -6.27 -8.28 3.29
N LEU A 119 -6.35 -6.99 2.98
CA LEU A 119 -7.60 -6.25 2.82
C LEU A 119 -8.39 -6.66 1.57
N THR A 120 -7.72 -7.12 0.52
CA THR A 120 -8.38 -7.65 -0.68
C THR A 120 -8.89 -9.07 -0.50
N ARG A 121 -8.37 -9.79 0.51
CA ARG A 121 -8.76 -11.17 0.85
C ARG A 121 -9.86 -11.22 1.89
N LEU A 122 -9.95 -10.19 2.75
CA LEU A 122 -10.97 -10.07 3.78
C LEU A 122 -12.24 -9.45 3.19
N ARG A 123 -13.40 -10.00 3.54
CA ARG A 123 -14.69 -9.51 2.99
C ARG A 123 -15.28 -8.38 3.82
N SER A 124 -15.96 -7.47 3.13
CA SER A 124 -16.64 -6.33 3.72
C SER A 124 -17.81 -6.70 4.64
N ASP A 125 -18.49 -7.85 4.40
CA ASP A 125 -19.59 -8.36 5.23
C ASP A 125 -19.14 -8.74 6.66
N GLN A 126 -17.84 -8.88 6.86
CA GLN A 126 -17.24 -9.18 8.15
C GLN A 126 -16.99 -7.91 9.00
N VAL A 127 -17.07 -6.74 8.41
CA VAL A 127 -16.74 -5.48 9.08
C VAL A 127 -17.94 -4.95 9.86
N GLN A 128 -17.71 -4.54 11.12
CA GLN A 128 -18.70 -3.84 11.95
C GLN A 128 -18.67 -2.33 11.65
N HIS A 129 -17.50 -1.74 11.78
CA HIS A 129 -17.26 -0.32 11.51
C HIS A 129 -15.78 -0.06 11.20
N VAL A 130 -15.53 1.09 10.60
CA VAL A 130 -14.19 1.60 10.30
C VAL A 130 -14.02 2.97 10.93
N ASP A 131 -12.94 3.14 11.67
CA ASP A 131 -12.52 4.41 12.26
C ASP A 131 -11.35 5.00 11.44
N VAL A 132 -11.52 6.18 10.88
CA VAL A 132 -10.46 6.91 10.17
C VAL A 132 -9.93 8.01 11.08
N VAL A 133 -8.65 7.93 11.41
CA VAL A 133 -7.91 8.91 12.23
C VAL A 133 -6.91 9.60 11.31
N GLN A 134 -7.23 10.78 10.83
CA GLN A 134 -6.38 11.50 9.89
C GLN A 134 -5.16 12.13 10.55
N ASN A 135 -5.27 12.55 11.81
CA ASN A 135 -4.14 12.97 12.63
C ASN A 135 -4.06 12.07 13.87
N PRO A 136 -3.27 10.98 13.80
CA PRO A 136 -3.10 10.05 14.90
C PRO A 136 -2.45 10.73 16.11
N GLY A 137 -2.85 10.32 17.32
CA GLY A 137 -2.27 10.84 18.56
C GLY A 137 -0.82 10.37 18.81
N ALA A 138 -0.23 10.84 19.90
CA ALA A 138 1.19 10.63 20.23
C ALA A 138 1.59 9.16 20.45
N ARG A 139 0.63 8.25 20.69
CA ARG A 139 0.85 6.79 20.79
C ARG A 139 1.32 6.15 19.49
N TYR A 140 1.10 6.80 18.35
CA TYR A 140 1.57 6.36 17.04
C TYR A 140 2.90 7.04 16.72
N ALA A 141 3.72 6.38 15.91
CA ALA A 141 5.00 6.96 15.46
C ALA A 141 4.78 8.30 14.75
N ALA A 142 5.72 9.23 14.87
CA ALA A 142 5.61 10.56 14.26
C ALA A 142 5.51 10.50 12.73
N SER A 143 6.01 9.44 12.10
CA SER A 143 5.88 9.18 10.65
C SER A 143 4.56 8.52 10.23
N THR A 144 3.62 8.22 11.16
CA THR A 144 2.30 7.67 10.82
C THR A 144 1.39 8.78 10.32
N LYS A 145 1.14 8.84 9.01
CA LYS A 145 0.34 9.91 8.37
C LYS A 145 -1.14 9.85 8.74
N ALA A 146 -1.70 8.65 8.82
CA ALA A 146 -3.07 8.40 9.26
C ALA A 146 -3.23 6.96 9.73
N VAL A 147 -4.32 6.67 10.45
CA VAL A 147 -4.65 5.33 10.94
C VAL A 147 -6.08 4.96 10.56
N VAL A 148 -6.25 3.75 10.02
CA VAL A 148 -7.55 3.14 9.76
C VAL A 148 -7.72 1.96 10.71
N ARG A 149 -8.72 2.01 11.59
CA ARG A 149 -9.04 0.93 12.53
C ARG A 149 -10.31 0.23 12.09
N ILE A 150 -10.18 -1.01 11.67
CA ILE A 150 -11.27 -1.87 11.22
C ILE A 150 -11.69 -2.74 12.39
N THR A 151 -12.94 -2.62 12.81
CA THR A 151 -13.53 -3.53 13.80
C THR A 151 -14.38 -4.55 13.07
N LEU A 152 -14.07 -5.82 13.25
CA LEU A 152 -14.87 -6.91 12.69
C LEU A 152 -16.05 -7.23 13.61
N LYS A 153 -17.12 -7.76 13.03
CA LYS A 153 -18.28 -8.30 13.80
C LYS A 153 -17.80 -9.40 14.73
N LYS A 154 -18.39 -9.51 15.92
CA LYS A 154 -18.09 -10.61 16.83
C LYS A 154 -18.56 -11.91 16.18
N THR A 155 -17.70 -12.90 16.07
CA THR A 155 -18.08 -14.25 15.67
C THR A 155 -18.58 -15.02 16.85
N GLN A 156 -19.72 -15.67 16.69
CA GLN A 156 -20.24 -16.65 17.64
C GLN A 156 -19.84 -18.05 17.13
N GLY A 157 -19.35 -18.90 18.03
CA GLY A 157 -19.08 -20.31 17.74
C GLY A 157 -17.64 -20.74 18.04
N GLU A 158 -17.54 -21.96 18.54
CA GLU A 158 -16.32 -22.75 18.67
C GLU A 158 -16.24 -23.73 17.49
N GLY A 159 -15.06 -24.31 17.28
CA GLY A 159 -14.84 -25.31 16.26
C GLY A 159 -13.97 -24.83 15.10
N LEU A 160 -14.10 -25.52 13.99
CA LEU A 160 -13.27 -25.36 12.79
C LEU A 160 -14.01 -24.54 11.73
N SER A 161 -13.31 -23.63 11.08
CA SER A 161 -13.80 -22.88 9.94
C SER A 161 -12.74 -22.75 8.85
N PHE A 162 -13.19 -22.60 7.61
CA PHE A 162 -12.32 -22.47 6.45
C PHE A 162 -12.78 -21.33 5.55
N GLN A 163 -11.84 -20.68 4.92
CA GLN A 163 -12.07 -19.77 3.81
C GLN A 163 -11.01 -20.03 2.74
N ASN A 164 -11.43 -20.08 1.49
CA ASN A 164 -10.53 -20.06 0.34
C ASN A 164 -10.92 -18.90 -0.58
N SER A 165 -9.94 -18.11 -1.01
CA SER A 165 -10.14 -16.97 -1.91
C SER A 165 -9.17 -17.12 -3.09
N MET A 166 -9.70 -17.42 -4.26
CA MET A 166 -8.96 -17.51 -5.50
C MET A 166 -9.23 -16.27 -6.36
N GLN A 167 -8.17 -15.64 -6.85
CA GLN A 167 -8.23 -14.51 -7.76
C GLN A 167 -7.48 -14.86 -9.04
N TYR A 168 -8.14 -14.71 -10.17
CA TYR A 168 -7.52 -14.77 -11.48
C TYR A 168 -7.62 -13.42 -12.17
N MET A 169 -6.47 -12.88 -12.62
CA MET A 169 -6.40 -11.65 -13.41
C MET A 169 -5.77 -11.93 -14.75
N TYR A 170 -6.28 -11.26 -15.79
CA TYR A 170 -5.74 -11.31 -17.14
C TYR A 170 -5.59 -9.89 -17.69
N GLN A 171 -4.34 -9.54 -18.04
CA GLN A 171 -4.00 -8.29 -18.70
C GLN A 171 -3.23 -8.57 -20.00
N TYR A 172 -1.97 -8.98 -19.94
CA TYR A 172 -1.18 -9.53 -21.03
C TYR A 172 -0.89 -11.01 -20.83
N GLY A 173 -1.08 -11.49 -19.62
CA GLY A 173 -0.94 -12.88 -19.22
C GLY A 173 -1.75 -13.14 -17.95
N GLY A 174 -1.95 -14.43 -17.65
CA GLY A 174 -2.73 -14.84 -16.51
C GLY A 174 -1.95 -14.73 -15.20
N THR A 175 -2.54 -14.10 -14.18
CA THR A 175 -2.08 -14.08 -12.80
C THR A 175 -3.06 -14.87 -11.97
N LEU A 176 -2.56 -15.81 -11.18
CA LEU A 176 -3.36 -16.59 -10.23
C LEU A 176 -2.83 -16.38 -8.82
N ASN A 177 -3.70 -15.95 -7.93
CA ASN A 177 -3.47 -15.89 -6.50
C ASN A 177 -4.48 -16.77 -5.79
N ASP A 178 -4.03 -17.55 -4.82
CA ASP A 178 -4.89 -18.33 -3.93
C ASP A 178 -4.52 -18.07 -2.48
N ASN A 179 -5.53 -17.97 -1.62
CA ASN A 179 -5.34 -17.78 -0.20
C ASN A 179 -6.31 -18.68 0.57
N PHE A 180 -5.76 -19.71 1.20
CA PHE A 180 -6.48 -20.61 2.08
C PHE A 180 -6.27 -20.22 3.53
N VAL A 181 -7.35 -20.16 4.32
CA VAL A 181 -7.33 -19.83 5.76
C VAL A 181 -8.11 -20.91 6.49
N ALA A 182 -7.49 -21.51 7.50
CA ALA A 182 -8.13 -22.41 8.47
C ALA A 182 -8.06 -21.77 9.85
N ASN A 183 -9.16 -21.77 10.58
CA ASN A 183 -9.22 -21.28 11.94
C ASN A 183 -9.86 -22.35 12.85
N TYR A 184 -9.21 -22.62 13.97
CA TYR A 184 -9.71 -23.47 15.03
C TYR A 184 -9.84 -22.68 16.32
N ARG A 185 -11.03 -22.76 16.93
CA ARG A 185 -11.34 -22.05 18.17
C ARG A 185 -11.95 -22.99 19.20
N THR A 186 -11.41 -22.91 20.41
CA THR A 186 -12.00 -23.59 21.57
C THR A 186 -11.70 -22.80 22.84
N ARG A 187 -12.73 -22.56 23.67
CA ARG A 187 -12.65 -21.79 24.93
C ARG A 187 -11.83 -20.50 24.77
N GLY A 188 -10.66 -20.39 25.40
CA GLY A 188 -9.77 -19.24 25.30
C GLY A 188 -8.78 -19.27 24.12
N LEU A 189 -8.61 -20.42 23.45
CA LEU A 189 -7.61 -20.62 22.40
C LEU A 189 -8.20 -20.35 21.01
N ASP A 190 -7.45 -19.60 20.18
CA ASP A 190 -7.78 -19.32 18.78
C ASP A 190 -6.49 -19.51 17.93
N ILE A 191 -6.50 -20.47 17.03
CA ILE A 191 -5.39 -20.78 16.14
C ILE A 191 -5.85 -20.51 14.71
N THR A 192 -5.14 -19.66 13.99
CA THR A 192 -5.37 -19.40 12.57
C THR A 192 -4.12 -19.75 11.77
N ALA A 193 -4.25 -20.67 10.84
CA ALA A 193 -3.24 -20.99 9.84
C ALA A 193 -3.69 -20.48 8.47
N SER A 194 -2.82 -19.87 7.72
CA SER A 194 -3.09 -19.48 6.34
C SER A 194 -1.92 -19.77 5.41
N LEU A 195 -2.24 -20.04 4.15
CA LEU A 195 -1.28 -20.22 3.08
C LEU A 195 -1.72 -19.36 1.90
N TRP A 196 -0.91 -18.39 1.58
CA TRP A 196 -1.01 -17.71 0.30
C TRP A 196 -0.02 -18.31 -0.70
N ALA A 197 -0.46 -18.48 -1.95
CA ALA A 197 0.38 -18.86 -3.08
C ALA A 197 -0.03 -18.07 -4.31
N GLY A 198 0.95 -17.59 -5.06
CA GLY A 198 0.69 -16.79 -6.25
C GLY A 198 1.67 -17.08 -7.37
N ARG A 199 1.15 -16.94 -8.59
CA ARG A 199 1.93 -16.96 -9.83
C ARG A 199 1.48 -15.83 -10.74
N TYR A 200 2.43 -15.03 -11.14
CA TYR A 200 2.26 -13.95 -12.11
C TYR A 200 2.81 -14.41 -13.46
N GLY A 201 1.95 -14.52 -14.46
CA GLY A 201 2.37 -14.92 -15.80
C GLY A 201 2.31 -13.74 -16.75
N HIS A 202 3.47 -13.21 -17.14
CA HIS A 202 3.62 -12.24 -18.23
C HIS A 202 2.85 -10.92 -18.05
N ASN A 203 3.08 -10.20 -16.97
CA ASN A 203 2.74 -8.77 -16.98
C ASN A 203 3.74 -8.05 -17.90
N ARG A 204 3.23 -7.17 -18.73
CA ARG A 204 4.03 -6.40 -19.68
C ARG A 204 3.91 -4.92 -19.37
N SER A 205 5.03 -4.22 -19.24
CA SER A 205 5.07 -2.78 -19.06
C SER A 205 5.68 -2.13 -20.30
N LEU A 206 4.86 -1.37 -21.01
CA LEU A 206 5.31 -0.50 -22.10
C LEU A 206 5.43 0.91 -21.57
N GLN A 207 6.53 1.59 -21.85
CA GLN A 207 6.77 2.95 -21.42
C GLN A 207 7.55 3.69 -22.49
N LYS A 208 7.19 4.96 -22.72
CA LYS A 208 7.94 5.88 -23.57
C LYS A 208 8.40 7.06 -22.72
N ASN A 209 9.70 7.33 -22.73
CA ASN A 209 10.32 8.44 -22.01
C ASN A 209 11.06 9.35 -22.98
N ILE A 210 11.05 10.65 -22.71
CA ILE A 210 11.81 11.65 -23.43
C ILE A 210 12.58 12.46 -22.40
N LEU A 211 13.91 12.38 -22.45
CA LEU A 211 14.81 13.15 -21.60
C LEU A 211 15.35 14.33 -22.39
N THR A 212 15.19 15.56 -21.91
CA THR A 212 15.66 16.78 -22.56
C THR A 212 16.50 17.64 -21.62
N TYR A 213 17.61 18.21 -22.13
CA TYR A 213 18.48 19.10 -21.39
C TYR A 213 19.43 19.85 -22.29
N TYR A 214 20.15 20.85 -21.75
CA TYR A 214 21.23 21.55 -22.43
C TYR A 214 22.59 21.07 -21.90
N ALA A 215 23.49 20.69 -22.84
CA ALA A 215 24.90 20.44 -22.60
C ALA A 215 25.71 21.58 -23.22
N GLY A 216 26.04 22.59 -22.41
CA GLY A 216 26.53 23.87 -22.92
C GLY A 216 25.46 24.58 -23.76
N SER A 217 25.75 24.84 -25.05
CA SER A 217 24.81 25.43 -26.02
C SER A 217 23.97 24.38 -26.77
N ASN A 218 24.27 23.10 -26.65
CA ASN A 218 23.64 22.04 -27.42
C ASN A 218 22.43 21.52 -26.71
N PHE A 219 21.29 21.47 -27.39
CA PHE A 219 20.04 20.85 -26.91
C PHE A 219 20.09 19.34 -27.18
N ILE A 220 19.99 18.57 -26.13
CA ILE A 220 20.02 17.10 -26.16
C ILE A 220 18.61 16.56 -25.93
N GLU A 221 18.21 15.61 -26.78
CA GLU A 221 16.97 14.86 -26.61
C GLU A 221 17.25 13.36 -26.71
N GLY A 222 16.88 12.59 -25.69
CA GLY A 222 16.91 11.13 -25.67
C GLY A 222 15.50 10.58 -25.67
N VAL A 223 15.10 9.89 -26.74
CA VAL A 223 13.77 9.26 -26.86
C VAL A 223 13.90 7.77 -26.58
N SER A 224 13.38 7.33 -25.45
CA SER A 224 13.46 5.92 -25.01
C SER A 224 12.12 5.24 -25.09
N GLU A 225 12.12 4.00 -25.61
CA GLU A 225 10.99 3.07 -25.54
C GLU A 225 11.43 1.82 -24.80
N GLN A 226 10.64 1.41 -23.82
CA GLN A 226 10.90 0.24 -22.99
C GLN A 226 9.72 -0.71 -23.02
N ASP A 227 10.02 -2.00 -23.12
CA ASP A 227 9.06 -3.11 -22.96
C ASP A 227 9.61 -4.11 -21.94
N THR A 228 9.00 -4.18 -20.79
CA THR A 228 9.42 -5.08 -19.72
C THR A 228 8.35 -6.12 -19.46
N LYS A 229 8.75 -7.37 -19.39
CA LYS A 229 7.94 -8.53 -19.06
C LYS A 229 8.32 -9.02 -17.68
N ILE A 230 7.34 -9.15 -16.80
CA ILE A 230 7.54 -9.59 -15.42
C ILE A 230 6.83 -10.91 -15.19
N THR A 231 7.54 -11.89 -14.66
CA THR A 231 6.96 -13.14 -14.15
C THR A 231 7.46 -13.40 -12.74
N TRP A 232 6.59 -13.89 -11.86
CA TRP A 232 7.02 -14.28 -10.52
C TRP A 232 6.20 -15.45 -9.98
N LYS A 233 6.75 -16.13 -8.99
CA LYS A 233 6.10 -17.15 -8.16
C LYS A 233 6.42 -16.84 -6.71
N GLY A 234 5.45 -17.07 -5.83
CA GLY A 234 5.68 -16.85 -4.41
C GLY A 234 4.67 -17.59 -3.56
N TRP A 235 5.00 -17.80 -2.28
CA TRP A 235 4.13 -18.41 -1.30
C TRP A 235 4.47 -17.91 0.10
N ALA A 236 3.46 -17.82 0.97
CA ALA A 236 3.60 -17.29 2.30
C ALA A 236 2.68 -18.05 3.30
N PRO A 237 3.19 -19.06 4.01
CA PRO A 237 2.51 -19.63 5.16
C PRO A 237 2.57 -18.67 6.34
N GLN A 238 1.50 -18.65 7.11
CA GLN A 238 1.34 -17.83 8.29
C GLN A 238 0.63 -18.62 9.39
N LEU A 239 1.07 -18.46 10.63
CA LEU A 239 0.46 -19.03 11.83
C LEU A 239 0.20 -17.91 12.84
N GLN A 240 -0.99 -17.88 13.39
CA GLN A 240 -1.39 -16.98 14.48
C GLN A 240 -1.96 -17.82 15.62
N ILE A 241 -1.51 -17.58 16.82
CA ILE A 241 -2.01 -18.19 18.04
C ILE A 241 -2.43 -17.07 18.97
N ASN A 242 -3.63 -17.13 19.50
CA ASN A 242 -4.11 -16.23 20.51
C ASN A 242 -4.72 -17.02 21.67
N TYR A 243 -4.35 -16.68 22.89
CA TYR A 243 -4.89 -17.28 24.09
C TYR A 243 -5.45 -16.20 25.03
N MET A 244 -6.74 -16.28 25.28
CA MET A 244 -7.45 -15.43 26.24
C MET A 244 -7.53 -16.21 27.56
N ALA A 245 -6.65 -15.89 28.51
CA ALA A 245 -6.65 -16.53 29.82
C ALA A 245 -7.93 -16.20 30.58
N ASP A 246 -8.39 -14.95 30.45
CA ASP A 246 -9.67 -14.44 30.95
C ASP A 246 -10.13 -13.22 30.12
N GLU A 247 -11.15 -12.50 30.59
CA GLU A 247 -11.69 -11.31 29.91
C GLU A 247 -10.69 -10.13 29.85
N ASN A 248 -9.72 -10.11 30.74
CA ASN A 248 -8.75 -9.03 30.91
C ASN A 248 -7.35 -9.37 30.37
N HIS A 249 -7.02 -10.64 30.09
CA HIS A 249 -5.68 -11.06 29.74
C HIS A 249 -5.64 -11.88 28.46
N SER A 250 -4.92 -11.37 27.47
CA SER A 250 -4.73 -11.99 26.15
C SER A 250 -3.25 -12.03 25.79
N PHE A 251 -2.77 -13.19 25.36
CA PHE A 251 -1.42 -13.43 24.87
C PHE A 251 -1.50 -13.94 23.44
N GLY A 252 -0.50 -13.67 22.65
CA GLY A 252 -0.46 -14.25 21.32
C GLY A 252 0.91 -14.23 20.68
N ALA A 253 1.03 -15.08 19.66
CA ALA A 253 2.20 -15.19 18.81
C ALA A 253 1.76 -15.22 17.34
N PHE A 254 2.56 -14.60 16.50
CA PHE A 254 2.39 -14.54 15.07
C PHE A 254 3.71 -14.91 14.41
N TYR A 255 3.65 -15.74 13.37
CA TYR A 255 4.78 -16.07 12.52
C TYR A 255 4.34 -16.10 11.07
N LYS A 256 5.12 -15.47 10.19
CA LYS A 256 4.96 -15.52 8.74
C LYS A 256 6.30 -15.78 8.08
N TYR A 257 6.34 -16.72 7.17
CA TYR A 257 7.44 -16.90 6.23
C TYR A 257 6.97 -16.46 4.85
N ASP A 258 7.70 -15.58 4.18
CA ASP A 258 7.41 -15.10 2.83
C ASP A 258 8.56 -15.51 1.91
N ARG A 259 8.25 -16.21 0.84
CA ARG A 259 9.23 -16.72 -0.11
C ARG A 259 8.86 -16.32 -1.53
N LEU A 260 9.76 -15.59 -2.16
CA LEU A 260 9.74 -15.26 -3.58
C LEU A 260 10.96 -15.94 -4.22
N PRO A 261 10.85 -17.19 -4.72
CA PRO A 261 12.00 -17.92 -5.25
C PRO A 261 12.53 -17.34 -6.55
N THR A 262 11.66 -16.70 -7.35
CA THR A 262 12.01 -16.05 -8.61
C THR A 262 11.02 -14.94 -8.94
N LYS A 263 11.55 -13.81 -9.38
CA LYS A 263 10.83 -12.70 -10.00
C LYS A 263 11.66 -12.21 -11.18
N ASP A 264 11.39 -12.81 -12.32
CA ASP A 264 12.08 -12.55 -13.58
C ASP A 264 11.53 -11.27 -14.22
N HIS A 265 12.41 -10.35 -14.51
CA HIS A 265 12.17 -9.16 -15.32
C HIS A 265 13.03 -9.29 -16.57
N SER A 266 12.42 -9.42 -17.72
CA SER A 266 13.10 -9.47 -19.01
C SER A 266 12.48 -8.46 -19.96
N GLY A 267 13.29 -7.76 -20.72
CA GLY A 267 12.79 -6.76 -21.63
C GLY A 267 13.88 -6.09 -22.44
N TRP A 268 13.46 -5.10 -23.22
CA TRP A 268 14.37 -4.26 -23.96
C TRP A 268 14.10 -2.77 -23.69
N LEU A 269 15.17 -1.98 -23.83
CA LEU A 269 15.16 -0.52 -23.76
C LEU A 269 15.91 -0.01 -24.99
N ASN A 270 15.20 0.67 -25.89
CA ASN A 270 15.78 1.34 -27.06
C ASN A 270 15.76 2.83 -26.84
N THR A 271 16.87 3.50 -27.10
CA THR A 271 17.02 4.96 -26.95
C THR A 271 17.62 5.54 -28.22
N ASP A 272 16.91 6.48 -28.83
CA ASP A 272 17.40 7.33 -29.91
C ASP A 272 17.84 8.67 -29.33
N ASN A 273 19.09 9.06 -29.56
CA ASN A 273 19.68 10.32 -29.11
C ASN A 273 19.78 11.33 -30.25
N TYR A 274 19.47 12.59 -29.93
CA TYR A 274 19.53 13.72 -30.86
C TYR A 274 20.26 14.88 -30.20
N GLU A 275 21.10 15.58 -31.01
CA GLU A 275 21.72 16.83 -30.64
C GLU A 275 21.27 17.93 -31.62
N ASN A 276 20.67 18.98 -31.08
CA ASN A 276 20.08 20.08 -31.87
C ASN A 276 19.10 19.59 -32.96
N GLY A 277 18.37 18.50 -32.69
CA GLY A 277 17.42 17.84 -33.60
C GLY A 277 18.03 16.91 -34.63
N LEU A 278 19.38 16.75 -34.67
CA LEU A 278 20.06 15.79 -35.53
C LEU A 278 20.28 14.48 -34.79
N PHE A 279 19.94 13.36 -35.43
CA PHE A 279 20.19 12.02 -34.89
C PHE A 279 21.69 11.78 -34.70
N THR A 280 22.09 11.34 -33.53
CA THR A 280 23.50 11.06 -33.19
C THR A 280 23.76 9.55 -33.05
N GLU A 281 22.87 8.83 -32.42
CA GLU A 281 23.06 7.40 -32.20
C GLU A 281 21.76 6.71 -31.72
N ARG A 282 21.73 5.38 -31.86
CA ARG A 282 20.73 4.48 -31.25
C ARG A 282 21.41 3.50 -30.33
N SER A 283 20.86 3.38 -29.10
CA SER A 283 21.21 2.37 -28.13
C SER A 283 20.07 1.36 -27.98
N GLU A 284 20.39 0.08 -28.13
CA GLU A 284 19.47 -1.04 -27.97
C GLU A 284 19.98 -1.94 -26.85
N SER A 285 19.20 -2.07 -25.78
CA SER A 285 19.57 -2.82 -24.58
C SER A 285 18.60 -3.97 -24.33
N ASP A 286 19.13 -5.18 -24.20
CA ASP A 286 18.42 -6.33 -23.67
C ASP A 286 18.73 -6.44 -22.18
N ILE A 287 17.70 -6.44 -21.34
CA ILE A 287 17.81 -6.40 -19.87
C ILE A 287 17.18 -7.66 -19.30
N TRP A 288 17.88 -8.32 -18.39
CA TRP A 288 17.36 -9.43 -17.61
C TRP A 288 17.74 -9.28 -16.14
N THR A 289 16.77 -9.53 -15.24
CA THR A 289 16.95 -9.53 -13.78
C THR A 289 16.14 -10.67 -13.19
N ASP A 290 16.71 -11.45 -12.27
CA ASP A 290 15.99 -12.48 -11.50
C ASP A 290 16.12 -12.20 -9.99
N GLU A 291 15.10 -11.54 -9.44
CA GLU A 291 15.05 -11.26 -8.01
C GLU A 291 14.54 -12.48 -7.23
N SER A 292 15.19 -12.80 -6.13
CA SER A 292 14.72 -13.79 -5.17
C SER A 292 14.79 -13.24 -3.75
N SER A 293 13.77 -13.53 -2.92
CA SER A 293 13.75 -13.06 -1.54
C SER A 293 13.20 -14.08 -0.54
N ARG A 294 13.65 -13.96 0.70
CA ARG A 294 13.15 -14.68 1.88
C ARG A 294 12.91 -13.69 2.99
N LYS A 295 11.75 -13.76 3.62
CA LYS A 295 11.41 -12.87 4.73
C LYS A 295 10.74 -13.66 5.85
N TYR A 296 11.21 -13.48 7.07
CA TYR A 296 10.67 -14.05 8.30
C TYR A 296 10.14 -12.91 9.16
N ILE A 297 8.89 -13.00 9.58
CA ILE A 297 8.26 -12.00 10.43
C ILE A 297 7.65 -12.71 11.62
N PHE A 298 7.91 -12.21 12.82
CA PHE A 298 7.25 -12.69 14.02
C PHE A 298 6.85 -11.53 14.94
N ASN A 299 5.81 -11.75 15.71
CA ASN A 299 5.38 -10.88 16.79
C ASN A 299 4.92 -11.72 17.97
N VAL A 300 5.24 -11.27 19.16
CA VAL A 300 4.69 -11.79 20.42
C VAL A 300 4.07 -10.60 21.16
N TYR A 301 2.87 -10.80 21.71
CA TYR A 301 2.21 -9.73 22.41
C TYR A 301 1.57 -10.20 23.72
N TYR A 302 1.44 -9.25 24.64
CA TYR A 302 0.54 -9.28 25.78
C TYR A 302 -0.37 -8.05 25.74
N ASN A 303 -1.69 -8.25 25.84
CA ASN A 303 -2.67 -7.19 25.98
C ASN A 303 -3.59 -7.54 27.16
N GLY A 304 -3.56 -6.69 28.19
CA GLY A 304 -4.31 -7.00 29.40
C GLY A 304 -4.63 -5.79 30.26
N LYS A 305 -5.36 -6.06 31.35
CA LYS A 305 -5.77 -5.06 32.31
C LYS A 305 -5.57 -5.58 33.73
N VAL A 306 -4.70 -4.90 34.50
CA VAL A 306 -4.45 -5.21 35.90
C VAL A 306 -5.10 -4.09 36.74
N GLY A 307 -6.20 -4.39 37.41
CA GLY A 307 -7.05 -3.38 38.05
C GLY A 307 -7.55 -2.36 37.02
N GLN A 308 -7.13 -1.09 37.14
CA GLN A 308 -7.48 -0.04 36.17
C GLN A 308 -6.40 0.20 35.11
N LEU A 309 -5.21 -0.38 35.30
CA LEU A 309 -4.08 -0.22 34.39
C LEU A 309 -4.22 -1.15 33.17
N GLY A 310 -4.42 -0.58 31.99
CA GLY A 310 -4.31 -1.29 30.71
C GLY A 310 -2.87 -1.38 30.28
N ILE A 311 -2.44 -2.56 29.80
CA ILE A 311 -1.07 -2.85 29.36
C ILE A 311 -1.15 -3.45 27.95
N ASP A 312 -0.36 -2.88 27.00
CA ASP A 312 -0.17 -3.41 25.65
C ASP A 312 1.34 -3.50 25.40
N LEU A 313 1.86 -4.74 25.36
CA LEU A 313 3.27 -5.04 25.11
C LEU A 313 3.38 -5.82 23.81
N ASN A 314 4.28 -5.41 22.93
CA ASN A 314 4.60 -6.09 21.68
C ASN A 314 6.11 -6.21 21.51
N ILE A 315 6.56 -7.37 21.00
CA ILE A 315 7.94 -7.64 20.59
C ILE A 315 7.88 -8.18 19.17
N ASP A 316 8.61 -7.56 18.29
CA ASP A 316 8.63 -7.86 16.86
C ASP A 316 10.02 -8.19 16.36
N GLY A 317 10.11 -9.07 15.37
CA GLY A 317 11.30 -9.32 14.59
C GLY A 317 10.99 -9.48 13.11
N LEU A 318 11.93 -9.02 12.29
CA LEU A 318 11.89 -9.21 10.84
C LEU A 318 13.33 -9.52 10.38
N PHE A 319 13.46 -10.58 9.61
CA PHE A 319 14.70 -10.96 8.94
C PHE A 319 14.39 -11.14 7.47
N ASP A 320 15.10 -10.45 6.62
CA ASP A 320 14.95 -10.61 5.18
C ASP A 320 16.30 -10.67 4.48
N ASP A 321 16.27 -11.26 3.31
CA ASP A 321 17.41 -11.47 2.41
C ASP A 321 16.86 -11.43 1.00
N THR A 322 17.42 -10.57 0.17
CA THR A 322 17.03 -10.38 -1.23
C THR A 322 18.27 -10.35 -2.10
N LYS A 323 18.24 -11.14 -3.19
CA LYS A 323 19.28 -11.19 -4.22
C LYS A 323 18.67 -10.87 -5.57
N ALA A 324 19.35 -10.03 -6.34
CA ALA A 324 18.87 -9.59 -7.64
C ALA A 324 20.04 -9.51 -8.66
N PRO A 325 20.47 -10.66 -9.22
CA PRO A 325 21.38 -10.65 -10.36
C PRO A 325 20.73 -9.99 -11.58
N ASN A 326 21.51 -9.16 -12.26
CA ASN A 326 21.11 -8.45 -13.48
C ASN A 326 22.14 -8.66 -14.58
N GLU A 327 21.69 -8.78 -15.82
CA GLU A 327 22.51 -8.75 -17.02
C GLU A 327 21.88 -7.81 -18.04
N THR A 328 22.69 -6.86 -18.54
CA THR A 328 22.31 -5.94 -19.62
C THR A 328 23.29 -6.10 -20.77
N LYS A 329 22.78 -6.33 -21.98
CA LYS A 329 23.54 -6.34 -23.23
C LYS A 329 23.08 -5.16 -24.06
N GLU A 330 24.02 -4.25 -24.34
CA GLU A 330 23.76 -3.03 -25.10
C GLU A 330 24.50 -3.07 -26.42
N THR A 331 23.81 -2.72 -27.48
CA THR A 331 24.38 -2.43 -28.81
C THR A 331 24.11 -0.97 -29.13
N ASN A 332 25.15 -0.20 -29.40
CA ASN A 332 25.05 1.19 -29.80
C ASN A 332 25.52 1.36 -31.25
N THR A 333 24.71 2.08 -32.06
CA THR A 333 24.98 2.39 -33.45
C THR A 333 24.95 3.90 -33.63
N ASP A 334 26.09 4.52 -33.99
CA ASP A 334 26.15 5.96 -34.25
C ASP A 334 25.55 6.36 -35.61
N ALA A 335 25.54 7.65 -35.90
CA ALA A 335 24.99 8.20 -37.14
C ALA A 335 25.75 7.72 -38.41
N GLU A 336 27.02 7.37 -38.27
CA GLU A 336 27.87 6.83 -39.33
C GLU A 336 27.73 5.32 -39.53
N GLY A 337 26.98 4.66 -38.65
CA GLY A 337 26.72 3.21 -38.68
C GLY A 337 27.81 2.39 -37.99
N LEU A 338 28.69 3.01 -37.20
CA LEU A 338 29.67 2.29 -36.38
C LEU A 338 28.96 1.64 -35.17
N VAL A 339 29.23 0.34 -35.01
CA VAL A 339 28.58 -0.45 -33.94
C VAL A 339 29.56 -0.68 -32.79
N SER A 340 29.17 -0.33 -31.58
CA SER A 340 29.82 -0.73 -30.32
C SER A 340 28.93 -1.62 -29.51
N ARG A 341 29.49 -2.53 -28.70
CA ARG A 341 28.76 -3.46 -27.86
C ARG A 341 29.28 -3.42 -26.44
N ARG A 342 28.35 -3.42 -25.48
CA ARG A 342 28.66 -3.43 -24.04
C ARG A 342 27.85 -4.54 -23.36
N ALA A 343 28.51 -5.26 -22.47
CA ALA A 343 27.86 -6.22 -21.58
C ALA A 343 28.11 -5.81 -20.13
N ILE A 344 27.05 -5.74 -19.36
CA ILE A 344 27.04 -5.34 -17.96
C ILE A 344 26.42 -6.44 -17.14
N LYS A 345 27.07 -6.81 -16.04
CA LYS A 345 26.55 -7.72 -15.04
C LYS A 345 26.63 -7.04 -13.68
N SER A 346 25.56 -7.12 -12.94
CA SER A 346 25.52 -6.69 -11.55
C SER A 346 24.73 -7.66 -10.68
N ASN A 347 25.00 -7.63 -9.39
CA ASN A 347 24.21 -8.37 -8.42
C ASN A 347 24.00 -7.49 -7.20
N THR A 348 22.76 -7.35 -6.77
CA THR A 348 22.41 -6.69 -5.52
C THR A 348 22.08 -7.76 -4.48
N ASP A 349 22.71 -7.68 -3.30
CA ASP A 349 22.47 -8.56 -2.15
C ASP A 349 22.15 -7.70 -0.93
N ASN A 350 20.90 -7.71 -0.49
CA ASN A 350 20.40 -6.87 0.60
C ASN A 350 19.89 -7.76 1.74
N GLY A 351 20.23 -7.40 2.98
CA GLY A 351 19.73 -8.09 4.16
C GLY A 351 19.32 -7.13 5.26
N ASN A 352 18.29 -7.50 6.04
CA ASN A 352 17.88 -6.78 7.24
C ASN A 352 17.71 -7.73 8.42
N ASN A 353 18.24 -7.33 9.58
CA ASN A 353 18.03 -7.97 10.87
C ASN A 353 17.41 -6.95 11.82
N PHE A 354 16.09 -7.00 11.95
CA PHE A 354 15.32 -6.01 12.69
C PHE A 354 14.65 -6.60 13.94
N TRP A 355 14.70 -5.84 15.03
CA TRP A 355 14.02 -6.10 16.30
C TRP A 355 13.38 -4.83 16.84
N ALA A 356 12.20 -4.97 17.46
CA ALA A 356 11.54 -3.86 18.14
C ALA A 356 10.74 -4.33 19.35
N SER A 357 10.60 -3.43 20.33
CA SER A 357 9.71 -3.62 21.47
C SER A 357 8.92 -2.33 21.72
N LYS A 358 7.64 -2.47 22.07
CA LYS A 358 6.73 -1.37 22.35
C LYS A 358 5.87 -1.67 23.57
N LEU A 359 5.81 -0.73 24.51
CA LEU A 359 4.96 -0.81 25.68
C LEU A 359 4.04 0.41 25.73
N ILE A 360 2.74 0.18 25.88
CA ILE A 360 1.73 1.22 26.11
C ILE A 360 0.99 0.91 27.42
N LEU A 361 0.92 1.89 28.29
CA LEU A 361 0.19 1.88 29.55
C LEU A 361 -0.98 2.86 29.46
N ASN A 362 -2.18 2.43 29.79
CA ASN A 362 -3.39 3.24 29.78
C ASN A 362 -3.99 3.26 31.19
N TYR A 363 -4.27 4.43 31.71
CA TYR A 363 -4.85 4.59 33.04
C TYR A 363 -5.95 5.65 33.05
N PRO A 364 -7.14 5.38 33.58
CA PRO A 364 -8.19 6.38 33.73
C PRO A 364 -7.82 7.35 34.86
N VAL A 365 -7.72 8.64 34.53
CA VAL A 365 -7.39 9.70 35.48
C VAL A 365 -8.20 10.96 35.16
N TRP A 366 -8.64 11.71 36.20
CA TRP A 366 -9.39 12.98 36.07
C TRP A 366 -10.55 12.93 35.07
N LYS A 367 -11.35 11.86 35.09
CA LYS A 367 -12.47 11.61 34.15
C LYS A 367 -12.04 11.53 32.67
N GLY A 368 -10.77 11.30 32.39
CA GLY A 368 -10.19 11.07 31.08
C GLY A 368 -9.37 9.79 31.06
N ASN A 369 -8.59 9.61 30.00
CA ASN A 369 -7.66 8.50 29.83
C ASN A 369 -6.26 9.03 29.56
N LEU A 370 -5.31 8.66 30.43
CA LEU A 370 -3.88 8.92 30.25
C LEU A 370 -3.24 7.70 29.59
N SER A 371 -2.49 7.92 28.52
CA SER A 371 -1.68 6.92 27.87
C SER A 371 -0.22 7.34 27.94
N LEU A 372 0.64 6.44 28.42
CA LEU A 372 2.10 6.58 28.46
C LEU A 372 2.71 5.41 27.71
N GLY A 373 3.85 5.60 27.08
CA GLY A 373 4.52 4.47 26.44
C GLY A 373 5.85 4.83 25.85
N GLY A 374 6.54 3.78 25.40
CA GLY A 374 7.82 3.85 24.72
C GLY A 374 7.96 2.75 23.69
N GLU A 375 8.86 2.98 22.78
CA GLU A 375 9.21 2.03 21.72
C GLU A 375 10.71 2.13 21.47
N TYR A 376 11.35 0.96 21.34
CA TYR A 376 12.74 0.84 20.95
C TYR A 376 12.85 -0.11 19.77
N SER A 377 13.67 0.25 18.78
CA SER A 377 13.97 -0.62 17.65
C SER A 377 15.46 -0.57 17.28
N TYR A 378 15.94 -1.67 16.75
CA TYR A 378 17.28 -1.83 16.19
C TYR A 378 17.17 -2.50 14.83
N ASN A 379 17.85 -1.95 13.82
CA ASN A 379 18.01 -2.55 12.50
C ASN A 379 19.48 -2.62 12.14
N HIS A 380 19.93 -3.78 11.73
CA HIS A 380 21.19 -4.00 11.06
C HIS A 380 20.92 -4.37 9.62
N ARG A 381 21.30 -3.49 8.70
CA ARG A 381 21.11 -3.65 7.27
C ARG A 381 22.44 -3.76 6.55
N THR A 382 22.53 -4.69 5.61
CA THR A 382 23.64 -4.84 4.67
C THR A 382 23.16 -4.65 3.24
N ASP A 383 23.92 -3.91 2.44
CA ASP A 383 23.69 -3.69 1.01
C ASP A 383 25.01 -3.92 0.27
N ALA A 384 25.14 -5.03 -0.44
CA ALA A 384 26.26 -5.33 -1.32
C ALA A 384 25.83 -5.20 -2.78
N TYR A 385 26.63 -4.52 -3.58
CA TYR A 385 26.43 -4.36 -5.01
C TYR A 385 27.70 -4.73 -5.76
N ASP A 386 27.68 -5.87 -6.41
CA ASP A 386 28.73 -6.33 -7.30
C ASP A 386 28.48 -5.83 -8.72
N PHE A 387 29.54 -5.40 -9.40
CA PHE A 387 29.44 -4.82 -10.72
C PHE A 387 30.62 -5.20 -11.61
N SER A 388 30.34 -5.56 -12.87
CA SER A 388 31.34 -5.76 -13.92
C SER A 388 30.80 -5.32 -15.28
N ALA A 389 31.66 -4.72 -16.09
CA ALA A 389 31.31 -4.29 -17.43
C ALA A 389 32.49 -4.61 -18.41
N SER A 390 32.16 -4.84 -19.68
CA SER A 390 33.14 -5.08 -20.75
C SER A 390 33.93 -3.82 -21.14
N GLU A 391 33.45 -2.63 -20.75
CA GLU A 391 34.09 -1.33 -20.98
C GLU A 391 34.08 -0.50 -19.68
N THR A 392 34.87 0.54 -19.61
CA THR A 392 34.89 1.46 -18.46
C THR A 392 33.61 2.26 -18.38
N VAL A 393 32.94 2.19 -17.22
CA VAL A 393 31.73 2.95 -16.89
C VAL A 393 31.88 3.57 -15.49
N PRO A 394 31.18 4.66 -15.15
CA PRO A 394 31.30 5.35 -13.86
C PRO A 394 30.56 4.62 -12.73
N VAL A 395 30.56 3.30 -12.72
CA VAL A 395 29.92 2.45 -11.71
C VAL A 395 30.96 1.59 -11.02
N LYS A 396 30.87 1.47 -9.71
CA LYS A 396 31.78 0.66 -8.90
C LYS A 396 30.96 -0.27 -7.98
N ALA A 397 31.56 -1.39 -7.65
CA ALA A 397 31.07 -2.25 -6.57
C ALA A 397 30.97 -1.46 -5.26
N THR A 398 30.01 -1.79 -4.44
CA THR A 398 29.76 -1.12 -3.16
C THR A 398 29.35 -2.16 -2.11
N ASP A 399 29.88 -2.01 -0.90
CA ASP A 399 29.50 -2.79 0.26
C ASP A 399 29.24 -1.81 1.40
N THR A 400 27.98 -1.80 1.89
CA THR A 400 27.56 -0.88 2.93
C THR A 400 26.81 -1.59 4.04
N GLU A 401 27.00 -1.10 5.26
CA GLU A 401 26.32 -1.55 6.46
C GLU A 401 25.72 -0.36 7.18
N ILE A 402 24.45 -0.48 7.60
CA ILE A 402 23.68 0.55 8.30
C ILE A 402 23.19 -0.04 9.61
N ASN A 403 23.64 0.53 10.73
CA ASN A 403 23.17 0.20 12.07
C ASN A 403 22.28 1.33 12.58
N GLU A 404 20.97 1.13 12.61
CA GLU A 404 20.01 2.13 13.06
C GLU A 404 19.38 1.75 14.40
N LYS A 405 19.48 2.65 15.38
CA LYS A 405 18.83 2.57 16.69
C LYS A 405 17.79 3.67 16.79
N SER A 406 16.57 3.34 17.15
CA SER A 406 15.51 4.32 17.39
C SER A 406 14.86 4.09 18.75
N ALA A 407 14.77 5.15 19.54
CA ALA A 407 14.10 5.15 20.83
C ALA A 407 13.05 6.25 20.88
N SER A 408 11.90 5.97 21.46
CA SER A 408 10.85 6.98 21.60
C SER A 408 10.06 6.82 22.88
N ALA A 409 9.53 7.94 23.39
CA ALA A 409 8.61 7.98 24.51
C ALA A 409 7.45 8.94 24.20
N PHE A 410 6.28 8.68 24.75
CA PHE A 410 5.13 9.55 24.56
C PHE A 410 4.24 9.65 25.80
N VAL A 411 3.51 10.76 25.89
CA VAL A 411 2.39 10.98 26.80
C VAL A 411 1.20 11.50 26.00
N GLU A 412 0.02 11.01 26.29
CA GLU A 412 -1.23 11.41 25.65
C GLU A 412 -2.36 11.42 26.67
N TYR A 413 -3.13 12.49 26.73
CA TYR A 413 -4.31 12.59 27.59
C TYR A 413 -5.53 12.99 26.78
N GLY A 414 -6.62 12.25 26.93
CA GLY A 414 -7.89 12.51 26.28
C GLY A 414 -9.06 12.54 27.27
N ARG A 415 -9.94 13.54 27.14
CA ARG A 415 -11.09 13.70 28.02
C ARG A 415 -12.34 14.20 27.28
N GLN A 416 -13.50 13.72 27.73
CA GLN A 416 -14.81 14.20 27.29
C GLN A 416 -15.29 15.32 28.23
N PHE A 417 -15.58 16.51 27.65
CA PHE A 417 -16.18 17.67 28.33
C PHE A 417 -17.61 17.88 27.76
N GLY A 418 -18.60 17.30 28.39
CA GLY A 418 -19.95 17.30 27.84
C GLY A 418 -19.98 16.67 26.44
N LYS A 419 -20.28 17.46 25.39
CA LYS A 419 -20.26 17.00 23.99
C LYS A 419 -18.89 17.14 23.31
N LEU A 420 -17.97 17.90 23.89
CA LEU A 420 -16.63 18.13 23.36
C LEU A 420 -15.68 17.04 23.84
N PHE A 421 -15.02 16.33 22.92
CA PHE A 421 -13.86 15.51 23.22
C PHE A 421 -12.60 16.30 22.90
N ALA A 422 -11.64 16.34 23.84
CA ALA A 422 -10.33 16.97 23.66
C ALA A 422 -9.23 15.96 23.98
N GLN A 423 -8.19 15.94 23.15
CA GLN A 423 -7.01 15.10 23.33
C GLN A 423 -5.77 15.92 23.01
N VAL A 424 -4.75 15.78 23.83
CA VAL A 424 -3.41 16.35 23.62
C VAL A 424 -2.37 15.26 23.84
N GLY A 425 -1.27 15.34 23.12
CA GLY A 425 -0.18 14.38 23.24
C GLY A 425 1.14 15.00 22.84
N LEU A 426 2.21 14.45 23.39
CA LEU A 426 3.58 14.80 23.05
C LEU A 426 4.39 13.51 22.92
N ARG A 427 5.13 13.39 21.83
CA ARG A 427 6.06 12.30 21.58
C ARG A 427 7.45 12.85 21.33
N TYR A 428 8.45 12.20 21.88
CA TYR A 428 9.86 12.41 21.57
C TYR A 428 10.39 11.18 20.84
N GLU A 429 11.11 11.37 19.74
CA GLU A 429 11.82 10.31 19.03
C GLU A 429 13.29 10.68 18.86
N HIS A 430 14.17 9.76 19.21
CA HIS A 430 15.61 9.84 19.01
C HIS A 430 16.04 8.74 18.05
N LEU A 431 16.83 9.10 17.03
CA LEU A 431 17.35 8.16 16.04
C LEU A 431 18.85 8.36 15.90
N LYS A 432 19.58 7.24 16.00
CA LYS A 432 21.01 7.17 15.72
C LYS A 432 21.27 6.16 14.62
N THR A 433 22.01 6.57 13.58
CA THR A 433 22.44 5.73 12.46
C THR A 433 23.96 5.78 12.37
N ASP A 434 24.61 4.62 12.45
CA ASP A 434 26.01 4.42 12.15
C ASP A 434 26.11 3.79 10.74
N TYR A 435 26.91 4.39 9.86
CA TYR A 435 27.06 3.98 8.46
C TYR A 435 28.50 3.55 8.18
N TYR A 436 28.65 2.39 7.53
CA TYR A 436 29.95 1.86 7.14
C TYR A 436 29.98 1.59 5.63
N LYS A 437 31.11 1.84 5.00
CA LYS A 437 31.38 1.54 3.60
C LYS A 437 32.68 0.74 3.49
N PHE A 438 32.59 -0.48 2.95
CA PHE A 438 33.73 -1.44 2.96
C PHE A 438 34.36 -1.60 4.35
N GLY A 439 33.52 -1.68 5.39
CA GLY A 439 33.94 -1.80 6.79
C GLY A 439 34.50 -0.51 7.41
N THR A 440 34.64 0.58 6.67
CA THR A 440 35.10 1.90 7.17
C THR A 440 33.92 2.74 7.59
N HIS A 441 33.98 3.32 8.81
CA HIS A 441 32.93 4.20 9.33
C HIS A 441 32.96 5.55 8.60
N GLU A 442 31.79 6.01 8.10
CA GLU A 442 31.63 7.23 7.31
C GLU A 442 30.88 8.29 8.12
N ASP A 443 31.62 9.07 8.91
CA ASP A 443 31.06 10.06 9.88
C ASP A 443 30.11 11.07 9.22
N GLU A 444 30.37 11.50 7.98
CA GLU A 444 29.57 12.50 7.27
C GLU A 444 28.14 12.02 6.95
N VAL A 445 27.95 10.73 6.88
CA VAL A 445 26.65 10.09 6.56
C VAL A 445 25.93 9.65 7.82
N CYS A 446 26.66 9.46 8.93
CA CYS A 446 26.09 9.11 10.22
C CYS A 446 25.14 10.19 10.72
N ARG A 447 24.13 9.78 11.48
CA ARG A 447 23.08 10.67 11.99
C ARG A 447 22.79 10.39 13.45
N ASP A 448 22.62 11.45 14.20
CA ASP A 448 22.22 11.41 15.61
C ASP A 448 21.33 12.64 15.88
N TYR A 449 20.01 12.43 15.99
CA TYR A 449 19.06 13.53 16.21
C TYR A 449 17.82 13.09 16.98
N GLY A 450 17.24 14.05 17.70
CA GLY A 450 16.01 13.87 18.45
C GLY A 450 15.02 15.00 18.22
N ASP A 451 13.73 14.64 18.08
CA ASP A 451 12.65 15.57 17.74
C ASP A 451 11.42 15.40 18.62
N TRP A 452 10.71 16.51 18.83
CA TRP A 452 9.44 16.57 19.52
C TRP A 452 8.27 16.65 18.54
N PHE A 453 7.24 15.83 18.77
CA PHE A 453 6.06 15.72 17.95
C PHE A 453 4.78 15.96 18.75
N PRO A 454 4.33 17.24 18.87
CA PRO A 454 3.08 17.59 19.51
C PRO A 454 1.88 17.17 18.66
N THR A 455 0.81 16.75 19.34
CA THR A 455 -0.50 16.44 18.75
C THR A 455 -1.61 17.05 19.57
N ALA A 456 -2.66 17.55 18.90
CA ALA A 456 -3.88 18.04 19.55
C ALA A 456 -5.10 17.69 18.70
N SER A 457 -6.21 17.30 19.31
CA SER A 457 -7.48 17.10 18.60
C SER A 457 -8.66 17.52 19.46
N LEU A 458 -9.66 18.11 18.78
CA LEU A 458 -10.96 18.48 19.34
C LEU A 458 -12.02 17.84 18.45
N SER A 459 -13.04 17.21 19.03
CA SER A 459 -14.19 16.72 18.26
C SER A 459 -15.48 16.89 19.04
N MET A 460 -16.54 17.26 18.31
CA MET A 460 -17.86 17.47 18.92
C MET A 460 -18.99 17.28 17.91
N PRO A 461 -20.15 16.75 18.34
CA PRO A 461 -21.39 16.84 17.59
C PRO A 461 -22.03 18.23 17.78
N LEU A 462 -22.37 18.90 16.69
CA LEU A 462 -23.12 20.17 16.65
C LEU A 462 -24.47 19.91 15.94
N GLY A 463 -25.48 19.51 16.70
CA GLY A 463 -26.74 19.00 16.14
C GLY A 463 -26.48 17.74 15.30
N ASN A 464 -26.81 17.78 14.00
CA ASN A 464 -26.58 16.70 13.06
C ASN A 464 -25.18 16.73 12.40
N VAL A 465 -24.42 17.78 12.66
CA VAL A 465 -23.06 17.93 12.14
C VAL A 465 -22.07 17.34 13.12
N GLN A 466 -21.11 16.56 12.63
CA GLN A 466 -19.97 16.05 13.40
C GLN A 466 -18.73 16.82 12.97
N LEU A 467 -18.08 17.51 13.92
CA LEU A 467 -16.88 18.29 13.65
C LEU A 467 -15.68 17.68 14.35
N SER A 468 -14.51 17.71 13.71
CA SER A 468 -13.23 17.36 14.29
C SER A 468 -12.16 18.29 13.74
N LEU A 469 -11.40 18.93 14.63
CA LEU A 469 -10.23 19.75 14.31
C LEU A 469 -9.02 19.11 14.96
N SER A 470 -7.94 18.92 14.21
CA SER A 470 -6.73 18.31 14.74
C SER A 470 -5.47 18.94 14.15
N TYR A 471 -4.44 19.02 14.99
CA TYR A 471 -3.09 19.47 14.64
C TYR A 471 -2.07 18.39 14.98
N ARG A 472 -1.04 18.28 14.13
CA ARG A 472 0.09 17.39 14.35
C ARG A 472 1.34 17.88 13.60
N ARG A 473 2.52 17.69 14.21
CA ARG A 473 3.81 17.67 13.52
C ARG A 473 4.18 16.22 13.19
N ASP A 474 4.51 15.96 11.94
CA ASP A 474 4.91 14.65 11.41
C ASP A 474 6.36 14.69 10.91
N ILE A 475 6.98 13.50 10.78
CA ILE A 475 8.28 13.30 10.13
C ILE A 475 8.16 12.18 9.10
N GLU A 476 8.80 12.33 7.95
CA GLU A 476 8.98 11.26 6.97
C GLU A 476 10.48 11.05 6.72
N ARG A 477 10.98 9.91 7.18
CA ARG A 477 12.38 9.51 6.99
C ARG A 477 12.54 8.83 5.64
N PRO A 478 13.63 9.09 4.89
CA PRO A 478 13.90 8.38 3.63
C PRO A 478 13.91 6.88 3.81
N ASN A 479 13.48 6.14 2.78
CA ASN A 479 13.63 4.69 2.73
C ASN A 479 15.11 4.32 2.61
N TYR A 480 15.50 3.13 3.05
CA TYR A 480 16.90 2.70 2.95
C TYR A 480 17.40 2.61 1.51
N SER A 481 16.56 2.22 0.56
CA SER A 481 16.90 2.24 -0.87
C SER A 481 17.24 3.64 -1.39
N ASN A 482 16.58 4.69 -0.87
CA ASN A 482 16.90 6.07 -1.20
C ASN A 482 18.19 6.58 -0.52
N LEU A 483 18.63 5.91 0.56
CA LEU A 483 19.88 6.20 1.26
C LEU A 483 21.07 5.36 0.75
N SER A 484 20.86 4.44 -0.18
CA SER A 484 21.93 3.60 -0.71
C SER A 484 22.98 4.43 -1.46
N SER A 485 24.24 3.97 -1.45
CA SER A 485 25.35 4.64 -2.13
C SER A 485 25.73 3.99 -3.47
N TYR A 486 25.10 2.85 -3.83
CA TYR A 486 25.39 2.22 -5.11
C TYR A 486 24.67 2.91 -6.27
N THR A 487 25.29 2.82 -7.45
CA THR A 487 24.77 3.38 -8.70
C THR A 487 24.41 2.24 -9.64
N VAL A 488 23.16 2.24 -10.12
CA VAL A 488 22.63 1.28 -11.09
C VAL A 488 22.80 1.83 -12.50
N TYR A 489 23.27 1.01 -13.41
CA TYR A 489 23.31 1.30 -14.84
C TYR A 489 21.90 1.14 -15.43
N ILE A 490 21.38 2.16 -16.12
CA ILE A 490 20.13 2.09 -16.87
C ILE A 490 20.40 1.95 -18.37
N ASN A 491 21.22 2.86 -18.92
CA ASN A 491 21.75 2.82 -20.28
C ASN A 491 23.05 3.64 -20.34
N ARG A 492 23.66 3.76 -21.51
CA ARG A 492 24.94 4.43 -21.74
C ARG A 492 25.03 5.83 -21.10
N TYR A 493 23.96 6.60 -21.10
CA TYR A 493 23.94 7.98 -20.63
C TYR A 493 23.08 8.20 -19.38
N THR A 494 22.50 7.15 -18.83
CA THR A 494 21.59 7.28 -17.67
C THR A 494 21.94 6.29 -16.59
N TYR A 495 22.19 6.82 -15.41
CA TYR A 495 22.49 6.07 -14.18
C TYR A 495 21.49 6.47 -13.09
N GLN A 496 21.27 5.60 -12.15
CA GLN A 496 20.41 5.88 -11.01
C GLN A 496 21.10 5.50 -9.70
N SER A 497 21.01 6.36 -8.68
CA SER A 497 21.52 6.06 -7.34
C SER A 497 20.53 6.50 -6.26
N GLY A 498 20.76 6.04 -5.04
CA GLY A 498 20.23 6.70 -3.86
C GLY A 498 21.07 7.94 -3.50
N ASN A 499 20.77 8.53 -2.35
CA ASN A 499 21.49 9.67 -1.81
C ASN A 499 21.56 9.53 -0.28
N PRO A 500 22.71 9.11 0.28
CA PRO A 500 22.86 8.93 1.73
C PRO A 500 22.77 10.24 2.52
N TYR A 501 22.86 11.41 1.85
CA TYR A 501 22.74 12.73 2.47
C TYR A 501 21.29 13.25 2.59
N LEU A 502 20.27 12.50 2.17
CA LEU A 502 18.88 12.91 2.28
C LEU A 502 18.47 13.19 3.72
N LYS A 503 17.84 14.33 3.94
CA LYS A 503 17.25 14.73 5.22
C LYS A 503 15.83 14.20 5.36
N PRO A 504 15.32 13.98 6.58
CA PRO A 504 13.91 13.72 6.79
C PRO A 504 13.06 14.95 6.43
N MET A 505 11.87 14.68 5.86
CA MET A 505 10.85 15.68 5.60
C MET A 505 10.01 15.92 6.87
N TYR A 506 9.70 17.18 7.20
CA TYR A 506 8.81 17.54 8.28
C TYR A 506 7.51 18.14 7.76
N ILE A 507 6.40 17.78 8.39
CA ILE A 507 5.05 18.21 7.96
C ILE A 507 4.29 18.72 9.18
N HIS A 508 3.83 19.97 9.16
CA HIS A 508 2.86 20.51 10.10
C HIS A 508 1.49 20.45 9.45
N SER A 509 0.53 19.75 10.04
CA SER A 509 -0.81 19.54 9.47
C SER A 509 -1.90 20.04 10.40
N LEU A 510 -2.84 20.83 9.86
CA LEU A 510 -4.09 21.22 10.51
C LEU A 510 -5.25 20.68 9.69
N VAL A 511 -6.06 19.78 10.28
CA VAL A 511 -7.13 19.08 9.59
C VAL A 511 -8.48 19.38 10.22
N LEU A 512 -9.42 19.91 9.46
CA LEU A 512 -10.82 20.06 9.81
C LEU A 512 -11.65 19.00 9.06
N ASN A 513 -12.39 18.18 9.81
CA ASN A 513 -13.37 17.25 9.26
C ASN A 513 -14.77 17.67 9.66
N CYS A 514 -15.70 17.59 8.72
CA CYS A 514 -17.11 17.83 8.90
C CYS A 514 -17.93 16.69 8.27
N ALA A 515 -18.79 16.02 9.07
CA ALA A 515 -19.72 15.04 8.54
C ALA A 515 -21.16 15.48 8.84
N TYR A 516 -22.01 15.48 7.81
CA TYR A 516 -23.43 15.80 7.89
C TYR A 516 -24.24 14.80 7.08
N LYS A 517 -25.04 13.96 7.75
CA LYS A 517 -25.85 12.91 7.09
C LYS A 517 -25.01 12.07 6.12
N TRP A 518 -25.24 12.24 4.82
CA TRP A 518 -24.57 11.54 3.70
C TRP A 518 -23.40 12.33 3.08
N MET A 519 -23.08 13.53 3.61
CA MET A 519 -21.98 14.39 3.15
C MET A 519 -20.83 14.39 4.16
N ASN A 520 -19.60 14.33 3.65
CA ASN A 520 -18.39 14.51 4.43
C ASN A 520 -17.47 15.51 3.72
N MET A 521 -16.84 16.40 4.48
CA MET A 521 -15.90 17.39 3.99
C MET A 521 -14.64 17.35 4.84
N THR A 522 -13.48 17.43 4.21
CA THR A 522 -12.17 17.58 4.86
C THR A 522 -11.45 18.79 4.26
N VAL A 523 -10.91 19.62 5.14
CA VAL A 523 -9.96 20.68 4.80
C VAL A 523 -8.66 20.37 5.51
N ASN A 524 -7.56 20.24 4.77
CA ASN A 524 -6.24 19.99 5.33
C ASN A 524 -5.26 21.06 4.84
N TYR A 525 -4.73 21.84 5.76
CA TYR A 525 -3.63 22.77 5.51
C TYR A 525 -2.34 22.16 6.06
N SER A 526 -1.30 22.11 5.23
CA SER A 526 0.01 21.56 5.60
C SER A 526 1.15 22.49 5.20
N ARG A 527 2.14 22.64 6.10
CA ARG A 527 3.45 23.22 5.81
C ARG A 527 4.44 22.08 5.69
N ILE A 528 5.18 22.01 4.60
CA ILE A 528 6.09 20.92 4.25
C ILE A 528 7.50 21.47 4.12
N ASN A 529 8.45 20.87 4.85
CA ASN A 529 9.85 21.25 4.89
C ASN A 529 10.70 20.06 4.43
N ASP A 530 11.79 20.34 3.68
CA ASP A 530 12.76 19.35 3.20
C ASP A 530 12.13 18.18 2.43
N ALA A 531 11.12 18.40 1.60
CA ALA A 531 10.45 17.33 0.85
C ALA A 531 11.43 16.63 -0.10
N PRO A 532 11.44 15.27 -0.18
CA PRO A 532 12.23 14.57 -1.17
C PRO A 532 11.59 14.69 -2.55
N THR A 533 12.42 14.86 -3.58
CA THR A 533 12.02 14.86 -5.00
C THR A 533 13.08 14.16 -5.84
N MET A 534 12.69 13.56 -6.95
CA MET A 534 13.64 12.98 -7.90
C MET A 534 14.24 14.10 -8.75
N SER A 535 15.55 14.09 -8.89
CA SER A 535 16.31 15.00 -9.75
C SER A 535 17.10 14.19 -10.77
N THR A 536 17.17 14.70 -12.00
CA THR A 536 18.11 14.24 -13.01
C THR A 536 19.17 15.33 -13.18
N GLU A 537 20.43 14.98 -12.98
CA GLU A 537 21.55 15.92 -12.99
C GLU A 537 22.74 15.37 -13.81
N PRO A 538 23.74 16.18 -14.24
CA PRO A 538 24.98 15.67 -14.77
C PRO A 538 25.65 14.72 -13.78
N TYR A 539 26.28 13.64 -14.27
CA TYR A 539 26.91 12.67 -13.36
C TYR A 539 28.14 13.33 -12.68
N PRO A 540 28.13 13.42 -11.33
CA PRO A 540 29.22 14.10 -10.61
C PRO A 540 30.59 13.43 -10.82
N GLY A 541 31.61 14.22 -11.18
CA GLY A 541 32.97 13.71 -11.37
C GLY A 541 33.17 12.87 -12.62
N TYR A 542 32.28 12.97 -13.60
CA TYR A 542 32.41 12.37 -14.93
C TYR A 542 32.40 13.46 -15.98
N ASP A 543 33.41 13.48 -16.87
CA ASP A 543 33.65 14.59 -17.78
C ASP A 543 32.71 14.64 -19.00
N ASP A 544 31.96 13.54 -19.27
CA ASP A 544 30.99 13.51 -20.35
C ASP A 544 29.69 14.23 -19.94
N PRO A 545 29.39 15.40 -20.54
CA PRO A 545 28.19 16.17 -20.17
C PRO A 545 26.88 15.49 -20.58
N LEU A 546 26.90 14.44 -21.41
CA LEU A 546 25.75 13.69 -21.82
C LEU A 546 25.29 12.72 -20.72
N VAL A 547 26.20 12.32 -19.83
CA VAL A 547 25.91 11.35 -18.79
C VAL A 547 25.11 11.98 -17.67
N SER A 548 23.95 11.33 -17.34
CA SER A 548 22.96 11.75 -16.36
C SER A 548 22.94 10.82 -15.15
N LEU A 549 22.78 11.42 -13.96
CA LEU A 549 22.49 10.70 -12.73
C LEU A 549 21.07 11.06 -12.24
N ILE A 550 20.22 10.06 -12.10
CA ILE A 550 18.90 10.19 -11.47
C ILE A 550 19.05 9.83 -10.01
N ARG A 551 18.72 10.76 -9.10
CA ARG A 551 18.73 10.49 -7.66
C ARG A 551 17.73 11.33 -6.88
N PRO A 552 17.29 10.88 -5.68
CA PRO A 552 16.47 11.69 -4.81
C PRO A 552 17.29 12.81 -4.16
N ILE A 553 16.71 14.01 -4.09
CA ILE A 553 17.26 15.17 -3.37
C ILE A 553 16.19 15.80 -2.50
N ASN A 554 16.56 16.58 -1.48
CA ASN A 554 15.58 17.42 -0.78
C ASN A 554 15.30 18.70 -1.59
N THR A 555 14.06 19.18 -1.51
CA THR A 555 13.67 20.44 -2.14
C THR A 555 14.44 21.62 -1.53
N ARG A 556 14.72 22.64 -2.34
CA ARG A 556 15.40 23.85 -1.87
C ARG A 556 14.49 24.72 -0.98
N ASP A 557 13.21 24.79 -1.34
CA ASP A 557 12.22 25.65 -0.70
C ASP A 557 11.15 24.82 0.01
N ASP A 558 10.73 25.32 1.16
CA ASP A 558 9.54 24.84 1.86
C ASP A 558 8.29 25.34 1.16
N TYR A 559 7.22 24.57 1.19
CA TYR A 559 5.97 24.96 0.57
C TYR A 559 4.74 24.65 1.42
N ASN A 560 3.64 25.35 1.12
CA ASN A 560 2.34 25.12 1.73
C ASN A 560 1.43 24.33 0.80
N GLN A 561 0.55 23.54 1.40
CA GLN A 561 -0.43 22.77 0.66
C GLN A 561 -1.81 22.94 1.32
N LEU A 562 -2.84 23.23 0.53
CA LEU A 562 -4.23 23.22 0.96
C LEU A 562 -4.98 22.14 0.19
N LEU A 563 -5.55 21.17 0.89
CA LEU A 563 -6.43 20.15 0.31
C LEU A 563 -7.87 20.41 0.75
N LEU A 564 -8.77 20.42 -0.23
CA LEU A 564 -10.22 20.42 -0.03
C LEU A 564 -10.76 19.08 -0.57
N HIS A 565 -11.52 18.36 0.24
CA HIS A 565 -12.14 17.09 -0.14
C HIS A 565 -13.60 17.07 0.27
N VAL A 566 -14.47 16.60 -0.64
CA VAL A 566 -15.91 16.38 -0.40
C VAL A 566 -16.27 14.98 -0.88
N ALA A 567 -17.03 14.26 -0.06
CA ALA A 567 -17.59 12.96 -0.39
C ALA A 567 -19.08 12.91 -0.08
N LEU A 568 -19.89 12.41 -1.02
CA LEU A 568 -21.34 12.32 -0.94
C LEU A 568 -21.77 10.87 -1.12
N ARG A 569 -22.66 10.36 -0.26
CA ARG A 569 -23.15 8.97 -0.27
C ARG A 569 -24.66 8.88 -0.01
N PRO A 570 -25.49 9.40 -0.89
CA PRO A 570 -26.93 9.19 -0.78
C PRO A 570 -27.30 7.72 -1.03
N VAL A 571 -28.49 7.29 -0.59
CA VAL A 571 -29.08 6.00 -0.93
C VAL A 571 -30.41 6.26 -1.63
N ILE A 572 -30.56 5.74 -2.85
CA ILE A 572 -31.70 6.00 -3.72
C ILE A 572 -32.29 4.65 -4.16
N GLY A 573 -33.12 4.05 -3.31
CA GLY A 573 -33.69 2.71 -3.55
C GLY A 573 -32.61 1.63 -3.62
N CYS A 574 -32.51 0.91 -4.75
CA CYS A 574 -31.47 -0.08 -5.03
C CYS A 574 -30.15 0.52 -5.53
N TRP A 575 -30.09 1.80 -5.82
CA TRP A 575 -28.92 2.52 -6.30
C TRP A 575 -28.21 3.23 -5.14
N HIS A 576 -26.92 2.96 -5.00
CA HIS A 576 -26.06 3.45 -3.93
C HIS A 576 -24.84 4.17 -4.51
N PRO A 577 -24.99 5.45 -4.92
CA PRO A 577 -23.88 6.22 -5.45
C PRO A 577 -22.91 6.65 -4.35
N TYR A 578 -21.63 6.75 -4.72
CA TYR A 578 -20.57 7.39 -3.96
C TYR A 578 -19.85 8.36 -4.88
N TRP A 579 -19.92 9.65 -4.58
CA TRP A 579 -19.25 10.72 -5.32
C TRP A 579 -18.19 11.34 -4.43
N SER A 580 -16.97 11.45 -4.94
CA SER A 580 -15.84 12.02 -4.22
C SER A 580 -15.09 12.98 -5.12
N ALA A 581 -14.77 14.15 -4.60
CA ALA A 581 -13.95 15.15 -5.28
C ALA A 581 -12.94 15.74 -4.31
N TYR A 582 -11.68 15.82 -4.74
CA TYR A 582 -10.69 16.59 -4.03
C TYR A 582 -9.89 17.49 -4.95
N VAL A 583 -9.39 18.59 -4.38
CA VAL A 583 -8.49 19.54 -5.04
C VAL A 583 -7.37 19.88 -4.08
N ILE A 584 -6.14 19.85 -4.58
CA ILE A 584 -4.93 20.21 -3.85
C ILE A 584 -4.32 21.45 -4.51
N PHE A 585 -4.17 22.51 -3.71
CA PHE A 585 -3.45 23.72 -4.07
C PHE A 585 -2.06 23.68 -3.42
N ARG A 586 -1.04 24.00 -4.20
CA ARG A 586 0.34 24.16 -3.73
C ARG A 586 1.06 25.16 -4.61
N ASP A 587 2.17 25.67 -4.12
CA ASP A 587 3.06 26.58 -4.83
C ASP A 587 4.47 26.02 -4.71
N TYR A 588 4.90 25.30 -5.75
CA TYR A 588 6.19 24.61 -5.79
C TYR A 588 7.06 25.17 -6.91
N LYS A 589 8.32 25.49 -6.62
CA LYS A 589 9.29 25.98 -7.61
C LYS A 589 10.26 24.87 -8.00
N SER A 590 10.46 24.68 -9.30
CA SER A 590 11.40 23.74 -9.87
C SER A 590 12.29 24.43 -10.93
N PRO A 591 13.58 24.10 -11.00
CA PRO A 591 14.38 24.52 -12.14
C PRO A 591 13.89 23.83 -13.42
N CYS A 592 14.18 24.45 -14.57
CA CYS A 592 13.96 23.90 -15.91
C CYS A 592 15.27 23.61 -16.62
N ALA A 593 15.20 22.85 -17.72
CA ALA A 593 16.36 22.49 -18.53
C ALA A 593 17.11 23.69 -19.13
N ASP A 594 16.39 24.79 -19.38
CA ASP A 594 16.96 26.04 -19.91
C ASP A 594 17.58 26.96 -18.83
N GLY A 595 17.65 26.49 -17.57
CA GLY A 595 18.14 27.25 -16.42
C GLY A 595 17.13 28.23 -15.82
N SER A 596 15.93 28.35 -16.39
CA SER A 596 14.84 29.12 -15.82
C SER A 596 14.22 28.40 -14.62
N THR A 597 13.30 29.06 -13.93
CA THR A 597 12.54 28.45 -12.82
C THR A 597 11.06 28.51 -13.17
N ILE A 598 10.38 27.35 -13.11
CA ILE A 598 8.93 27.24 -13.26
C ILE A 598 8.24 27.21 -11.90
N THR A 599 7.11 27.87 -11.79
CA THR A 599 6.21 27.72 -10.64
C THR A 599 5.12 26.72 -11.00
N LEU A 600 5.06 25.62 -10.25
CA LEU A 600 4.09 24.54 -10.39
C LEU A 600 2.96 24.76 -9.40
N ASN A 601 1.89 25.41 -9.84
CA ASN A 601 0.75 25.83 -9.02
C ASN A 601 -0.61 25.54 -9.65
N HIS A 602 -0.68 24.79 -10.77
CA HIS A 602 -1.95 24.31 -11.28
C HIS A 602 -2.57 23.32 -10.29
N PRO A 603 -3.83 23.50 -9.86
CA PRO A 603 -4.44 22.62 -8.89
C PRO A 603 -4.42 21.16 -9.35
N TYR A 604 -4.01 20.25 -8.46
CA TYR A 604 -4.16 18.81 -8.68
C TYR A 604 -5.52 18.37 -8.16
N ALA A 605 -6.34 17.77 -9.01
CA ALA A 605 -7.69 17.38 -8.67
C ALA A 605 -8.00 15.92 -9.04
N SER A 606 -8.99 15.33 -8.38
CA SER A 606 -9.57 14.03 -8.74
C SER A 606 -11.07 14.05 -8.47
N PHE A 607 -11.83 13.52 -9.42
CA PHE A 607 -13.29 13.35 -9.34
C PHE A 607 -13.60 11.87 -9.53
N ALA A 608 -14.14 11.22 -8.51
CA ALA A 608 -14.54 9.82 -8.53
C ALA A 608 -16.05 9.67 -8.41
N TRP A 609 -16.62 8.78 -9.22
CA TRP A 609 -18.01 8.45 -9.27
C TRP A 609 -18.16 6.92 -9.27
N GLN A 610 -18.68 6.39 -8.18
CA GLN A 610 -18.90 4.95 -8.00
C GLN A 610 -20.40 4.70 -7.81
N ASN A 611 -20.89 3.61 -8.36
CA ASN A 611 -22.28 3.20 -8.26
C ASN A 611 -22.36 1.72 -7.97
N ASP A 612 -23.07 1.36 -6.93
CA ASP A 612 -23.47 0.00 -6.65
C ASP A 612 -24.99 -0.11 -6.82
N ILE A 613 -25.43 -1.07 -7.61
CA ILE A 613 -26.83 -1.32 -7.89
C ILE A 613 -27.15 -2.74 -7.41
N GLU A 614 -28.00 -2.83 -6.39
CA GLU A 614 -28.50 -4.12 -5.90
C GLU A 614 -29.58 -4.64 -6.85
N LEU A 615 -29.37 -5.83 -7.38
CA LEU A 615 -30.30 -6.50 -8.29
C LEU A 615 -30.96 -7.71 -7.59
N PRO A 616 -32.13 -8.18 -8.07
CA PRO A 616 -32.77 -9.40 -7.54
C PRO A 616 -31.85 -10.62 -7.54
N ARG A 617 -32.17 -11.61 -6.68
CA ARG A 617 -31.43 -12.90 -6.57
C ARG A 617 -29.95 -12.74 -6.19
N HIS A 618 -29.62 -11.75 -5.33
CA HIS A 618 -28.28 -11.50 -4.79
C HIS A 618 -27.24 -11.16 -5.88
N TRP A 619 -27.66 -10.57 -6.99
CA TRP A 619 -26.78 -9.97 -7.96
C TRP A 619 -26.45 -8.52 -7.56
N ARG A 620 -25.26 -8.06 -7.87
CA ARG A 620 -24.82 -6.67 -7.77
C ARG A 620 -24.07 -6.25 -9.02
N LEU A 621 -24.37 -5.05 -9.51
CA LEU A 621 -23.63 -4.36 -10.54
C LEU A 621 -22.85 -3.22 -9.88
N SER A 622 -21.54 -3.14 -10.13
CA SER A 622 -20.66 -2.06 -9.67
C SER A 622 -20.06 -1.34 -10.87
N LEU A 623 -20.21 -0.03 -10.91
CA LEU A 623 -19.65 0.85 -11.95
C LEU A 623 -18.81 1.93 -11.28
N MET A 624 -17.62 2.21 -11.83
CA MET A 624 -16.76 3.30 -11.36
C MET A 624 -16.20 4.08 -12.53
N ALA A 625 -16.12 5.38 -12.36
CA ALA A 625 -15.39 6.30 -13.19
C ALA A 625 -14.59 7.27 -12.31
N GLN A 626 -13.35 7.54 -12.69
CA GLN A 626 -12.50 8.53 -12.04
C GLN A 626 -11.83 9.38 -13.12
N TRP A 627 -11.92 10.67 -12.95
CA TRP A 627 -11.27 11.64 -13.82
C TRP A 627 -10.23 12.43 -13.04
N LEU A 628 -8.99 12.39 -13.54
CA LEU A 628 -7.88 13.20 -13.05
C LEU A 628 -7.52 14.20 -14.15
N PRO A 629 -7.88 15.48 -13.99
CA PRO A 629 -7.51 16.53 -14.94
C PRO A 629 -5.99 16.80 -14.91
N LYS A 630 -5.50 17.58 -15.88
CA LYS A 630 -4.16 18.14 -15.85
C LYS A 630 -3.95 18.94 -14.57
N GLY A 631 -2.73 18.90 -14.02
CA GLY A 631 -2.40 19.59 -12.78
C GLY A 631 -0.96 19.33 -12.35
N ASP A 632 -0.52 20.00 -11.29
CA ASP A 632 0.85 19.94 -10.81
C ASP A 632 0.93 19.20 -9.48
N THR A 633 1.93 18.31 -9.34
CA THR A 633 2.34 17.71 -8.07
C THR A 633 3.81 18.04 -7.89
N ASN A 634 4.33 18.43 -6.77
CA ASN A 634 5.75 18.76 -6.59
C ASN A 634 6.43 19.21 -7.93
N ASN A 635 7.54 18.58 -8.34
CA ASN A 635 8.20 18.85 -9.62
C ASN A 635 7.60 18.10 -10.83
N PHE A 636 6.41 17.53 -10.73
CA PHE A 636 5.76 16.77 -11.80
C PHE A 636 4.46 17.45 -12.25
N ARG A 637 4.28 17.62 -13.56
CA ARG A 637 3.07 18.10 -14.22
C ARG A 637 2.37 17.00 -14.99
N ILE A 638 1.12 16.75 -14.69
CA ILE A 638 0.23 15.90 -15.50
C ILE A 638 -0.18 16.68 -16.75
N THR A 639 0.30 16.24 -17.92
CA THR A 639 0.04 16.92 -19.21
C THR A 639 -1.17 16.37 -19.95
N ARG A 640 -1.63 15.17 -19.56
CA ARG A 640 -2.83 14.52 -20.12
C ARG A 640 -3.79 14.14 -19.01
N SER A 641 -5.07 14.51 -19.14
CA SER A 641 -6.11 14.03 -18.22
C SER A 641 -6.26 12.51 -18.31
N VAL A 642 -6.36 11.85 -17.16
CA VAL A 642 -6.51 10.40 -17.05
C VAL A 642 -7.96 10.08 -16.70
N PHE A 643 -8.55 9.10 -17.37
CA PHE A 643 -9.89 8.60 -17.08
C PHE A 643 -9.79 7.09 -16.77
N ASN A 644 -9.96 6.76 -15.50
CA ASN A 644 -10.03 5.38 -15.03
C ASN A 644 -11.47 4.92 -14.91
N SER A 645 -11.75 3.68 -15.26
CA SER A 645 -13.09 3.12 -15.08
C SER A 645 -13.05 1.62 -14.80
N PHE A 646 -14.09 1.08 -14.13
CA PHE A 646 -14.34 -0.33 -14.10
C PHE A 646 -15.82 -0.68 -14.13
N VAL A 647 -16.12 -1.88 -14.60
CA VAL A 647 -17.43 -2.53 -14.54
C VAL A 647 -17.27 -3.87 -13.84
N GLY A 648 -18.12 -4.14 -12.86
CA GLY A 648 -18.09 -5.40 -12.10
C GLY A 648 -19.48 -5.98 -11.88
N VAL A 649 -19.58 -7.31 -11.88
CA VAL A 649 -20.79 -8.06 -11.56
C VAL A 649 -20.44 -9.10 -10.50
N GLN A 650 -21.19 -9.09 -9.40
CA GLN A 650 -21.01 -10.01 -8.28
C GLN A 650 -22.29 -10.80 -8.02
N ARG A 651 -22.12 -12.07 -7.57
CA ARG A 651 -23.21 -12.90 -7.09
C ARG A 651 -22.80 -13.67 -5.84
N ASP A 652 -23.68 -13.66 -4.84
CA ASP A 652 -23.55 -14.48 -3.64
C ASP A 652 -24.46 -15.72 -3.77
N ILE A 653 -23.90 -16.91 -3.53
CA ILE A 653 -24.53 -18.21 -3.72
C ILE A 653 -24.47 -18.97 -2.40
N SER A 654 -25.61 -19.33 -1.83
CA SER A 654 -25.67 -20.22 -0.65
C SER A 654 -25.49 -21.67 -1.08
N LEU A 655 -24.54 -22.38 -0.49
CA LEU A 655 -24.24 -23.79 -0.75
C LEU A 655 -24.83 -24.72 0.34
N ARG A 656 -25.87 -24.29 1.05
CA ARG A 656 -26.51 -25.02 2.17
C ARG A 656 -25.47 -25.38 3.25
N SER A 657 -25.31 -26.67 3.56
CA SER A 657 -24.35 -27.18 4.56
C SER A 657 -22.87 -26.92 4.23
N LEU A 658 -22.54 -26.61 2.97
CA LEU A 658 -21.18 -26.31 2.53
C LEU A 658 -20.81 -24.82 2.65
N GLY A 659 -21.70 -23.99 3.24
CA GLY A 659 -21.41 -22.58 3.44
C GLY A 659 -21.84 -21.67 2.28
N SER A 660 -21.02 -20.72 1.88
CA SER A 660 -21.32 -19.74 0.81
C SER A 660 -20.19 -19.59 -0.18
N LEU A 661 -20.55 -19.32 -1.45
CA LEU A 661 -19.64 -18.98 -2.52
C LEU A 661 -19.99 -17.59 -3.06
N THR A 662 -19.02 -16.72 -3.16
CA THR A 662 -19.11 -15.42 -3.86
C THR A 662 -18.32 -15.50 -5.14
N ALA A 663 -18.93 -15.14 -6.26
CA ALA A 663 -18.29 -14.95 -7.55
C ALA A 663 -18.36 -13.47 -7.94
N ASP A 664 -17.22 -12.86 -8.28
CA ASP A 664 -17.09 -11.45 -8.62
C ASP A 664 -16.21 -11.32 -9.86
N LEU A 665 -16.82 -10.85 -10.97
CA LEU A 665 -16.16 -10.62 -12.24
C LEU A 665 -16.05 -9.12 -12.50
N ARG A 666 -14.87 -8.63 -12.83
CA ARG A 666 -14.59 -7.20 -13.09
C ARG A 666 -13.78 -7.01 -14.37
N CYS A 667 -14.03 -5.91 -15.03
CA CYS A 667 -13.22 -5.39 -16.14
C CYS A 667 -12.75 -3.96 -15.76
N TYR A 668 -11.46 -3.80 -15.56
CA TYR A 668 -10.83 -2.49 -15.32
C TYR A 668 -10.40 -1.89 -16.66
N ASP A 669 -10.59 -0.59 -16.76
CA ASP A 669 -10.34 0.23 -17.95
C ASP A 669 -10.87 -0.41 -19.26
N PRO A 670 -12.20 -0.73 -19.33
CA PRO A 670 -12.80 -1.41 -20.49
C PRO A 670 -12.61 -0.65 -21.79
N PHE A 671 -12.37 0.67 -21.72
CA PHE A 671 -12.24 1.58 -22.86
C PHE A 671 -10.78 1.96 -23.19
N GLU A 672 -9.78 1.47 -22.40
CA GLU A 672 -8.35 1.80 -22.53
C GLU A 672 -8.07 3.31 -22.54
N THR A 673 -8.69 4.01 -21.60
CA THR A 673 -8.62 5.48 -21.45
C THR A 673 -7.66 5.93 -20.36
N ALA A 674 -7.18 5.01 -19.50
CA ALA A 674 -6.27 5.29 -18.39
C ALA A 674 -4.81 5.50 -18.87
N LYS A 675 -4.61 6.33 -19.88
CA LYS A 675 -3.28 6.72 -20.38
C LYS A 675 -2.76 7.86 -19.52
N ASP A 676 -1.58 7.72 -18.95
CA ASP A 676 -0.94 8.78 -18.21
C ASP A 676 0.25 9.37 -18.97
N GLU A 677 0.38 10.67 -18.89
CA GLU A 677 1.47 11.44 -19.50
C GLU A 677 1.80 12.63 -18.60
N GLY A 678 3.10 12.85 -18.35
CA GLY A 678 3.55 13.95 -17.52
C GLY A 678 5.01 14.26 -17.68
N ILE A 679 5.41 15.42 -17.13
CA ILE A 679 6.77 15.96 -17.17
C ILE A 679 7.27 16.10 -15.75
N ILE A 680 8.44 15.54 -15.46
CA ILE A 680 9.25 15.83 -14.27
C ILE A 680 10.19 16.98 -14.64
N PHE A 681 10.02 18.13 -13.98
CA PHE A 681 10.88 19.29 -14.16
C PHE A 681 12.16 19.17 -13.33
N GLY A 682 13.25 19.65 -13.90
CA GLY A 682 14.59 19.68 -13.33
C GLY A 682 15.54 20.29 -14.33
N ILE A 683 16.82 20.41 -13.98
CA ILE A 683 17.88 20.83 -14.94
C ILE A 683 18.00 19.86 -16.12
N ARG A 684 17.45 18.67 -15.98
CA ARG A 684 17.14 17.71 -17.05
C ARG A 684 15.69 17.30 -16.90
N GLU A 685 14.89 17.50 -17.92
CA GLU A 685 13.46 17.25 -17.88
C GLU A 685 13.14 15.86 -18.42
N LEU A 686 12.26 15.12 -17.72
CA LEU A 686 11.85 13.79 -18.14
C LEU A 686 10.34 13.76 -18.42
N THR A 687 9.95 13.59 -19.68
CA THR A 687 8.58 13.32 -20.09
C THR A 687 8.34 11.82 -20.10
N SER A 688 7.31 11.35 -19.41
CA SER A 688 6.91 9.94 -19.37
C SER A 688 5.51 9.75 -19.96
N LYS A 689 5.32 8.69 -20.75
CA LYS A 689 4.04 8.31 -21.38
C LYS A 689 3.80 6.81 -21.20
N ASN A 690 2.68 6.48 -20.53
CA ASN A 690 2.28 5.12 -20.27
C ASN A 690 0.95 4.80 -20.97
N PRO A 691 0.84 3.67 -21.69
CA PRO A 691 -0.39 3.28 -22.35
C PRO A 691 -1.43 2.75 -21.33
N ALA A 692 -2.70 2.91 -21.68
CA ALA A 692 -3.80 2.30 -20.96
C ALA A 692 -3.81 0.77 -21.11
N ARG A 693 -4.45 0.07 -20.15
CA ARG A 693 -4.47 -1.39 -20.13
C ARG A 693 -5.78 -1.94 -19.58
N ARG A 694 -6.49 -2.66 -20.43
CA ARG A 694 -7.66 -3.40 -19.98
C ARG A 694 -7.27 -4.60 -19.14
N THR A 695 -7.91 -4.80 -17.99
CA THR A 695 -7.65 -5.90 -17.07
C THR A 695 -8.96 -6.58 -16.71
N PHE A 696 -9.04 -7.90 -16.90
CA PHE A 696 -10.14 -8.74 -16.43
C PHE A 696 -9.74 -9.39 -15.11
N MET A 697 -10.66 -9.46 -14.17
CA MET A 697 -10.44 -10.09 -12.86
C MET A 697 -11.66 -10.93 -12.48
N LEU A 698 -11.41 -12.16 -12.06
CA LEU A 698 -12.39 -13.08 -11.47
C LEU A 698 -11.94 -13.41 -10.04
N ASN A 699 -12.78 -13.10 -9.07
CA ASN A 699 -12.59 -13.53 -7.68
C ASN A 699 -13.64 -14.59 -7.32
N LEU A 700 -13.19 -15.70 -6.74
CA LEU A 700 -14.04 -16.76 -6.19
C LEU A 700 -13.69 -16.88 -4.71
N THR A 701 -14.67 -16.68 -3.82
CA THR A 701 -14.46 -16.82 -2.38
C THR A 701 -15.44 -17.83 -1.84
N TRP A 702 -14.95 -18.95 -1.31
CA TRP A 702 -15.71 -19.96 -0.60
C TRP A 702 -15.48 -19.83 0.91
N LYS A 703 -16.57 -19.96 1.70
CA LYS A 703 -16.53 -19.87 3.15
C LYS A 703 -17.35 -21.01 3.77
N PHE A 704 -16.75 -21.65 4.77
CA PHE A 704 -17.37 -22.66 5.58
C PHE A 704 -17.21 -22.33 7.07
N ASN A 705 -18.30 -22.30 7.86
CA ASN A 705 -18.30 -21.96 9.29
C ASN A 705 -17.47 -20.70 9.61
N GLU A 706 -18.04 -19.51 9.51
CA GLU A 706 -17.29 -18.25 9.71
C GLU A 706 -16.71 -18.13 11.13
N ALA A 707 -15.45 -18.49 11.31
CA ALA A 707 -14.66 -18.10 12.47
C ALA A 707 -13.55 -17.12 12.05
N ARG A 708 -13.10 -16.28 12.97
CA ARG A 708 -12.12 -15.21 12.67
C ARG A 708 -11.06 -15.17 13.76
N SER A 709 -9.80 -14.89 13.36
CA SER A 709 -8.71 -14.72 14.31
C SER A 709 -9.03 -13.67 15.37
N LYS A 710 -8.75 -13.98 16.63
CA LYS A 710 -8.83 -13.05 17.78
C LYS A 710 -7.47 -12.42 18.10
N TYR A 711 -6.48 -12.59 17.22
CA TYR A 711 -5.15 -12.03 17.43
C TYR A 711 -5.20 -10.51 17.66
N ARG A 712 -4.50 -9.99 18.70
CA ARG A 712 -4.56 -8.60 19.16
C ARG A 712 -3.21 -7.88 19.15
N GLY A 713 -2.14 -8.49 18.63
CA GLY A 713 -0.84 -7.84 18.56
C GLY A 713 -0.90 -6.52 17.78
N SER A 714 -0.47 -5.42 18.39
CA SER A 714 -0.47 -4.08 17.78
C SER A 714 0.82 -3.76 17.01
N GLY A 715 1.84 -4.60 17.16
CA GLY A 715 3.14 -4.46 16.50
C GLY A 715 4.06 -3.42 17.15
N ALA A 716 5.38 -3.60 16.95
CA ALA A 716 6.43 -2.68 17.34
C ALA A 716 7.38 -2.39 16.17
N GLY A 717 7.99 -1.20 16.14
CA GLY A 717 8.95 -0.79 15.11
C GLY A 717 8.40 -0.72 13.69
N GLU A 718 7.11 -0.51 13.53
CA GLU A 718 6.39 -0.70 12.28
C GLU A 718 6.83 0.27 11.19
N LYS A 719 7.22 1.49 11.57
CA LYS A 719 7.70 2.49 10.61
C LYS A 719 9.11 2.18 10.12
N GLN A 720 9.94 1.61 10.97
CA GLN A 720 11.27 1.14 10.58
C GLN A 720 11.13 -0.06 9.62
N LYS A 721 10.26 -1.03 9.96
CA LYS A 721 9.96 -2.18 9.07
C LYS A 721 9.42 -1.73 7.70
N ALA A 722 8.61 -0.67 7.65
CA ALA A 722 8.07 -0.15 6.39
C ALA A 722 9.11 0.57 5.50
N ARG A 723 10.30 0.89 6.04
CA ARG A 723 11.43 1.49 5.29
C ARG A 723 12.37 0.43 4.66
N MET A 724 12.23 -0.83 5.08
CA MET A 724 12.93 -2.00 4.54
C MET A 724 12.27 -2.47 3.25
#